data_7f89dd12f883fb5a476884eec04e0395
#
_entry.id   7f89dd12f883fb5a476884eec04e0395
#
_cell.length_a   1.000
_cell.length_b   1.000
_cell.length_c   1.000
_cell.angle_alpha   90.00
_cell.angle_beta   90.00
_cell.angle_gamma   90.00
#
_symmetry.space_group_name_H-M   'P 1'
#
loop_
_entity.id
_entity.type
_entity.pdbx_description
1 polymer ?
#
loop_
_entity_poly.entity_id
_entity_poly.type
_entity_poly.pdbx_seq_one_letter_code
_entity_poly.pdbx_strand_id
1 'polypeptide(L)'
;MTSCLKSRASLMVFTLVLNAPHHLVAQEPENAVLRARDAFGERVGVEQVGLYNENQVRGFNLNDASAYRIDGLYFLREFQLPDTVLAGVTVKVGVNAARLDYPSPSGVVDYRFKDTHAGTRQFGVNFGLRDYGTRFVEFAGAYAPEHGKWGLAGGLQALPDVRYPNGTSGNNYGIGLVPQWRPTDNVRIRTIFSADRSTYDGDYSVASAINALPPRTNGLNLSPPWARVLRYSYNAAALADVELSSRWSLASSVFYSDTQRMPQDFTLVTLRPDRTAEVTLQPTLNQHSRALTGGLIMKYQFDTENAAHTLSAAVRGRQSRALRETLPNVRIGRFDTTNLKYSERPIIPGPISSVNSDVDQVIGSMGYGGNYFGRLELRSGLHRTRYIKTVIAANGTRNRRPDNTWFYNASGVFAATDQLTLFANTVKGVEESGIAPQNAMNRSEVLPPVVAKEYEIGAHYELTPGLNVTAAGFDVTKLSNGLRPDGIFAIVGEANHRGLELSFSGQVSPTTSLVLGAMIMKPRLSGQLVDTGAVGRKPAAISSTVGIASIDHKLSWAPGWSLDSRANWQGRREANVANTLDIKGYALLSAGGRYSFDWTGRSMLLRFAVSNLFTNRPFIVVPGGLFGQSAGTTARISLRIGLIGD
;
A
#
# COMPACT_ATOMS: atom_id res chain seq x y z
N MET A 1 28.00 -15.68 -43.36
CA MET A 1 28.12 -14.25 -43.78
C MET A 1 27.21 -13.42 -42.88
N THR A 2 27.83 -12.77 -41.95
CA THR A 2 27.29 -11.90 -40.92
C THR A 2 26.86 -10.56 -41.47
N SER A 3 25.67 -10.06 -41.11
CA SER A 3 25.39 -8.63 -41.17
C SER A 3 24.72 -8.18 -39.88
N CYS A 4 25.48 -7.39 -39.15
CA CYS A 4 25.18 -6.70 -37.92
C CYS A 4 24.30 -5.47 -38.23
N LEU A 5 23.06 -5.42 -37.76
CA LEU A 5 22.23 -4.20 -37.76
C LEU A 5 22.37 -3.51 -36.41
N LYS A 6 23.17 -2.45 -36.37
CA LYS A 6 23.21 -1.48 -35.28
C LYS A 6 22.01 -0.54 -35.42
N SER A 7 21.04 -0.66 -34.56
CA SER A 7 19.95 0.30 -34.39
C SER A 7 20.50 1.52 -33.59
N ARG A 8 20.64 2.66 -34.24
CA ARG A 8 20.86 3.96 -33.62
C ARG A 8 19.52 4.51 -33.14
N ALA A 9 19.32 4.54 -31.83
CA ALA A 9 18.22 5.31 -31.23
C ALA A 9 18.59 6.80 -31.30
N SER A 10 17.92 7.56 -32.16
CA SER A 10 18.02 9.03 -32.20
C SER A 10 17.27 9.62 -31.03
N LEU A 11 18.01 10.26 -30.13
CA LEU A 11 17.52 11.07 -29.04
C LEU A 11 16.99 12.39 -29.63
N MET A 12 15.67 12.55 -29.76
CA MET A 12 15.05 13.82 -30.14
C MET A 12 15.05 14.74 -28.93
N VAL A 13 15.97 15.70 -28.89
CA VAL A 13 16.00 16.81 -27.92
C VAL A 13 15.01 17.87 -28.39
N PHE A 14 13.91 18.06 -27.67
CA PHE A 14 13.02 19.20 -27.84
C PHE A 14 13.66 20.45 -27.25
N THR A 15 14.10 21.36 -28.10
CA THR A 15 14.51 22.72 -27.73
C THR A 15 13.30 23.63 -27.75
N LEU A 16 12.75 23.96 -26.60
CA LEU A 16 11.70 24.99 -26.45
C LEU A 16 12.34 26.30 -25.97
N VAL A 17 12.12 27.37 -26.74
CA VAL A 17 12.58 28.74 -26.45
C VAL A 17 11.64 29.35 -25.39
N LEU A 18 12.25 29.90 -24.32
CA LEU A 18 11.61 30.47 -23.16
C LEU A 18 11.78 31.99 -23.08
N ASN A 19 10.65 32.70 -23.04
CA ASN A 19 10.57 34.06 -22.48
C ASN A 19 9.17 34.30 -21.92
N ALA A 20 9.00 34.24 -20.59
CA ALA A 20 7.84 34.78 -19.87
C ALA A 20 8.17 34.96 -18.38
N PRO A 21 7.60 35.95 -17.65
CA PRO A 21 7.89 36.20 -16.25
C PRO A 21 7.42 35.07 -15.36
N HIS A 22 8.33 34.58 -14.50
CA HIS A 22 8.10 33.45 -13.62
C HIS A 22 7.32 33.88 -12.38
N HIS A 23 6.10 33.36 -12.21
CA HIS A 23 5.49 33.24 -10.89
C HIS A 23 5.97 31.91 -10.30
N LEU A 24 6.84 31.99 -9.29
CA LEU A 24 7.30 30.85 -8.50
C LEU A 24 6.12 30.19 -7.80
N VAL A 25 5.62 29.08 -8.35
CA VAL A 25 4.76 28.15 -7.62
C VAL A 25 5.70 27.12 -7.02
N ALA A 26 5.99 27.28 -5.72
CA ALA A 26 6.83 26.33 -4.99
C ALA A 26 6.27 24.91 -5.15
N GLN A 27 7.05 24.01 -5.69
CA GLN A 27 6.73 22.58 -5.69
C GLN A 27 6.63 22.14 -4.23
N GLU A 28 5.47 21.58 -3.83
CA GLU A 28 5.28 21.11 -2.46
C GLU A 28 6.42 20.15 -2.09
N PRO A 29 7.16 20.40 -1.00
CA PRO A 29 8.29 19.57 -0.63
C PRO A 29 7.83 18.13 -0.37
N GLU A 30 8.60 17.15 -0.82
CA GLU A 30 8.41 15.75 -0.47
C GLU A 30 8.68 15.57 1.03
N ASN A 31 7.68 15.90 1.86
CA ASN A 31 7.76 15.84 3.30
C ASN A 31 6.45 15.30 3.87
N ALA A 32 6.44 14.01 4.20
CA ALA A 32 5.27 13.34 4.73
C ALA A 32 4.81 13.92 6.09
N VAL A 33 5.73 14.44 6.91
CA VAL A 33 5.39 15.06 8.22
C VAL A 33 4.59 16.35 8.03
N LEU A 34 4.99 17.20 7.07
CA LEU A 34 4.29 18.46 6.80
C LEU A 34 2.90 18.24 6.15
N ARG A 35 2.70 17.11 5.46
CA ARG A 35 1.43 16.77 4.81
C ARG A 35 0.47 15.98 5.68
N ALA A 36 0.97 15.34 6.72
CA ALA A 36 0.15 14.51 7.60
C ALA A 36 -0.87 15.35 8.37
N ARG A 37 -2.15 15.07 8.16
CA ARG A 37 -3.26 15.66 8.92
C ARG A 37 -3.57 14.89 10.20
N ASP A 38 -3.11 13.67 10.28
CA ASP A 38 -3.19 12.77 11.43
C ASP A 38 -1.97 11.83 11.44
N ALA A 39 -1.88 10.99 12.47
CA ALA A 39 -0.80 10.03 12.61
C ALA A 39 -1.14 8.64 12.04
N PHE A 40 -2.21 8.50 11.24
CA PHE A 40 -2.61 7.18 10.78
C PHE A 40 -1.80 6.69 9.59
N GLY A 41 -1.56 7.52 8.58
CA GLY A 41 -0.67 7.17 7.49
C GLY A 41 -0.70 8.17 6.32
N GLU A 42 0.46 8.75 6.03
CA GLU A 42 0.67 9.59 4.86
C GLU A 42 1.98 9.18 4.17
N ARG A 43 1.95 9.05 2.84
CA ARG A 43 3.12 8.79 2.01
C ARG A 43 3.23 9.81 0.89
N VAL A 44 4.43 10.34 0.70
CA VAL A 44 4.78 11.28 -0.38
C VAL A 44 6.11 10.83 -0.97
N GLY A 45 6.10 10.34 -2.21
CA GLY A 45 7.26 9.70 -2.80
C GLY A 45 7.78 8.56 -1.91
N VAL A 46 9.05 8.61 -1.53
CA VAL A 46 9.69 7.60 -0.66
C VAL A 46 9.52 7.87 0.84
N GLU A 47 8.97 9.00 1.22
CA GLU A 47 8.75 9.35 2.62
C GLU A 47 7.38 8.88 3.09
N GLN A 48 7.34 8.22 4.24
CA GLN A 48 6.11 7.74 4.86
C GLN A 48 6.13 8.05 6.36
N VAL A 49 5.01 8.52 6.88
CA VAL A 49 4.76 8.72 8.31
C VAL A 49 3.41 8.11 8.67
N GLY A 50 3.29 7.49 9.84
CA GLY A 50 2.01 6.98 10.32
C GLY A 50 2.12 5.64 11.04
N LEU A 51 1.09 5.33 11.85
CA LEU A 51 0.89 4.05 12.54
C LEU A 51 0.67 2.91 11.54
N TYR A 52 0.09 3.22 10.38
CA TYR A 52 -0.34 2.28 9.36
C TYR A 52 0.37 2.53 8.05
N ASN A 53 0.30 1.54 7.18
CA ASN A 53 0.81 1.61 5.82
C ASN A 53 -0.27 1.16 4.83
N GLU A 54 0.03 1.25 3.54
CA GLU A 54 -0.89 0.89 2.45
C GLU A 54 -1.39 -0.56 2.48
N ASN A 55 -0.74 -1.45 3.23
CA ASN A 55 -1.05 -2.88 3.21
C ASN A 55 -1.78 -3.34 4.47
N GLN A 56 -1.63 -2.62 5.59
CA GLN A 56 -2.11 -3.09 6.88
C GLN A 56 -2.61 -1.96 7.77
N VAL A 57 -3.82 -2.12 8.31
CA VAL A 57 -4.44 -1.26 9.32
C VAL A 57 -4.99 -2.13 10.44
N ARG A 58 -4.75 -1.75 11.72
CA ARG A 58 -5.25 -2.47 12.91
C ARG A 58 -4.94 -3.98 12.89
N GLY A 59 -3.82 -4.36 12.23
CA GLY A 59 -3.41 -5.75 12.05
C GLY A 59 -4.10 -6.51 10.92
N PHE A 60 -5.04 -5.92 10.20
CA PHE A 60 -5.71 -6.53 9.07
C PHE A 60 -5.10 -6.11 7.73
N ASN A 61 -5.02 -7.07 6.80
CA ASN A 61 -4.58 -6.82 5.42
C ASN A 61 -5.68 -6.09 4.64
N LEU A 62 -5.32 -5.00 3.97
CA LEU A 62 -6.25 -4.18 3.20
C LEU A 62 -6.44 -4.65 1.75
N ASN A 63 -5.54 -5.49 1.21
CA ASN A 63 -5.69 -6.02 -0.14
C ASN A 63 -6.97 -6.86 -0.28
N ASP A 64 -7.28 -7.66 0.74
CA ASP A 64 -8.45 -8.55 0.73
C ASP A 64 -9.76 -7.78 0.96
N ALA A 65 -9.67 -6.60 1.59
CA ALA A 65 -10.81 -5.79 2.00
C ALA A 65 -11.40 -4.89 0.91
N SER A 66 -10.84 -4.89 -0.31
CA SER A 66 -11.23 -3.92 -1.36
C SER A 66 -11.19 -2.46 -0.86
N ALA A 67 -10.17 -2.14 -0.04
CA ALA A 67 -10.05 -0.88 0.69
C ALA A 67 -9.38 0.24 -0.11
N TYR A 68 -8.91 -0.05 -1.34
CA TYR A 68 -8.17 0.92 -2.14
C TYR A 68 -9.08 1.88 -2.91
N ARG A 69 -8.69 3.15 -2.90
CA ARG A 69 -9.30 4.23 -3.66
C ARG A 69 -8.24 5.00 -4.43
N ILE A 70 -8.63 5.55 -5.57
CA ILE A 70 -7.88 6.56 -6.30
C ILE A 70 -8.76 7.79 -6.40
N ASP A 71 -8.34 8.89 -5.78
CA ASP A 71 -9.12 10.12 -5.67
C ASP A 71 -10.57 9.83 -5.20
N GLY A 72 -10.72 8.96 -4.21
CA GLY A 72 -11.99 8.51 -3.64
C GLY A 72 -12.72 7.41 -4.42
N LEU A 73 -12.32 7.07 -5.65
CA LEU A 73 -12.96 6.07 -6.49
C LEU A 73 -12.32 4.69 -6.33
N TYR A 74 -13.13 3.65 -6.39
CA TYR A 74 -12.70 2.26 -6.19
C TYR A 74 -11.75 1.77 -7.27
N PHE A 75 -10.68 1.08 -6.85
CA PHE A 75 -9.82 0.30 -7.74
C PHE A 75 -9.23 -0.92 -7.04
N LEU A 76 -8.73 -1.88 -7.81
CA LEU A 76 -7.92 -3.00 -7.33
C LEU A 76 -6.52 -2.88 -7.92
N ARG A 77 -5.53 -2.99 -7.06
CA ARG A 77 -4.12 -2.87 -7.39
C ARG A 77 -3.47 -4.24 -7.43
N GLU A 78 -3.00 -4.68 -8.59
CA GLU A 78 -2.23 -5.94 -8.71
C GLU A 78 -0.76 -5.73 -8.32
N PHE A 79 -0.26 -4.49 -8.51
CA PHE A 79 1.09 -4.09 -8.08
C PHE A 79 1.14 -2.61 -7.69
N GLN A 80 2.28 -2.15 -7.15
CA GLN A 80 2.47 -0.76 -6.77
C GLN A 80 2.39 0.18 -7.97
N LEU A 81 1.73 1.32 -7.79
CA LEU A 81 1.77 2.42 -8.75
C LEU A 81 3.10 3.17 -8.59
N PRO A 82 3.74 3.60 -9.69
CA PRO A 82 4.98 4.36 -9.61
C PRO A 82 4.74 5.75 -8.99
N ASP A 83 5.70 6.22 -8.19
CA ASP A 83 5.62 7.53 -7.53
C ASP A 83 5.57 8.69 -8.55
N THR A 84 6.01 8.43 -9.78
CA THR A 84 5.95 9.41 -10.89
C THR A 84 4.54 9.86 -11.26
N VAL A 85 3.50 9.06 -10.98
CA VAL A 85 2.09 9.42 -11.21
C VAL A 85 1.36 9.86 -9.94
N LEU A 86 1.93 9.63 -8.76
CA LEU A 86 1.26 9.87 -7.48
C LEU A 86 1.67 11.23 -6.87
N ALA A 87 0.70 11.96 -6.37
CA ALA A 87 0.91 13.11 -5.49
C ALA A 87 1.05 12.68 -4.01
N GLY A 88 0.47 11.55 -3.64
CA GLY A 88 0.58 10.98 -2.30
C GLY A 88 -0.40 9.85 -2.05
N VAL A 89 -0.29 9.23 -0.89
CA VAL A 89 -1.18 8.16 -0.42
C VAL A 89 -1.54 8.43 1.04
N THR A 90 -2.82 8.39 1.35
CA THR A 90 -3.34 8.63 2.70
C THR A 90 -4.10 7.41 3.21
N VAL A 91 -3.81 6.98 4.42
CA VAL A 91 -4.60 5.95 5.13
C VAL A 91 -5.68 6.66 5.95
N LYS A 92 -6.95 6.41 5.63
CA LYS A 92 -8.11 7.04 6.28
C LYS A 92 -8.72 6.07 7.29
N VAL A 93 -8.68 6.44 8.56
CA VAL A 93 -9.36 5.80 9.69
C VAL A 93 -9.97 6.89 10.58
N GLY A 94 -10.71 6.53 11.61
CA GLY A 94 -11.29 7.49 12.53
C GLY A 94 -12.30 8.42 11.86
N VAL A 95 -12.28 9.68 12.23
CA VAL A 95 -13.18 10.71 11.69
C VAL A 95 -13.08 10.85 10.16
N ASN A 96 -11.90 10.62 9.59
CA ASN A 96 -11.67 10.67 8.14
C ASN A 96 -12.33 9.50 7.40
N ALA A 97 -12.43 8.33 8.02
CA ALA A 97 -13.19 7.20 7.49
C ALA A 97 -14.69 7.39 7.70
N ALA A 98 -15.13 7.95 8.85
CA ALA A 98 -16.52 8.22 9.16
C ALA A 98 -17.20 9.19 8.15
N ARG A 99 -16.39 10.06 7.53
CA ARG A 99 -16.86 11.02 6.50
C ARG A 99 -16.91 10.44 5.08
N LEU A 100 -16.54 9.18 4.87
CA LEU A 100 -16.66 8.55 3.56
C LEU A 100 -18.09 8.04 3.31
N ASP A 101 -18.58 8.18 2.07
CA ASP A 101 -19.89 7.66 1.69
C ASP A 101 -19.91 6.12 1.72
N TYR A 102 -18.81 5.49 1.31
CA TYR A 102 -18.66 4.04 1.19
C TYR A 102 -17.33 3.58 1.80
N PRO A 103 -17.20 3.60 3.14
CA PRO A 103 -16.00 3.15 3.83
C PRO A 103 -15.81 1.62 3.70
N SER A 104 -14.64 1.15 4.10
CA SER A 104 -14.32 -0.28 4.22
C SER A 104 -13.99 -0.58 5.69
N PRO A 105 -14.34 -1.76 6.23
CA PRO A 105 -13.89 -2.16 7.56
C PRO A 105 -12.36 -2.07 7.67
N SER A 106 -11.87 -1.62 8.81
CA SER A 106 -10.44 -1.38 9.09
C SER A 106 -9.82 -0.17 8.40
N GLY A 107 -10.59 0.62 7.60
CA GLY A 107 -10.11 1.85 6.97
C GLY A 107 -9.95 1.76 5.45
N VAL A 108 -9.51 2.87 4.86
CA VAL A 108 -9.38 3.05 3.42
C VAL A 108 -8.02 3.65 3.09
N VAL A 109 -7.37 3.16 2.03
CA VAL A 109 -6.17 3.74 1.45
C VAL A 109 -6.54 4.52 0.21
N ASP A 110 -6.28 5.80 0.21
CA ASP A 110 -6.63 6.71 -0.87
C ASP A 110 -5.36 7.22 -1.56
N TYR A 111 -5.17 6.82 -2.81
CA TYR A 111 -4.10 7.25 -3.70
C TYR A 111 -4.55 8.53 -4.40
N ARG A 112 -3.68 9.52 -4.43
CA ARG A 112 -3.94 10.78 -5.15
C ARG A 112 -3.02 10.86 -6.36
N PHE A 113 -3.59 11.07 -7.53
CA PHE A 113 -2.81 11.33 -8.73
C PHE A 113 -2.28 12.76 -8.74
N LYS A 114 -1.13 12.95 -9.41
CA LYS A 114 -0.63 14.29 -9.73
C LYS A 114 -1.69 15.04 -10.54
N ASP A 115 -1.90 16.29 -10.18
CA ASP A 115 -2.84 17.18 -10.86
C ASP A 115 -2.10 18.36 -11.49
N THR A 116 -2.70 18.99 -12.48
CA THR A 116 -2.21 20.20 -13.13
C THR A 116 -3.29 21.27 -13.12
N HIS A 117 -2.89 22.50 -12.92
CA HIS A 117 -3.73 23.68 -13.04
C HIS A 117 -3.22 24.55 -14.18
N ALA A 118 -4.05 25.48 -14.67
CA ALA A 118 -3.63 26.45 -15.69
C ALA A 118 -2.32 27.14 -15.28
N GLY A 119 -1.38 27.21 -16.19
CA GLY A 119 -0.06 27.79 -15.95
C GLY A 119 0.97 26.88 -15.27
N THR A 120 0.60 25.62 -14.93
CA THR A 120 1.59 24.68 -14.35
C THR A 120 2.75 24.44 -15.31
N ARG A 121 3.98 24.68 -14.83
CA ARG A 121 5.24 24.44 -15.57
C ARG A 121 6.31 23.98 -14.60
N GLN A 122 6.29 22.70 -14.24
CA GLN A 122 7.21 22.11 -13.26
C GLN A 122 7.94 20.93 -13.90
N PHE A 123 9.26 20.98 -13.92
CA PHE A 123 10.11 19.88 -14.36
C PHE A 123 11.32 19.78 -13.46
N GLY A 124 11.68 18.60 -13.06
CA GLY A 124 12.81 18.37 -12.20
C GLY A 124 13.48 17.03 -12.43
N VAL A 125 14.71 16.93 -12.00
CA VAL A 125 15.47 15.69 -11.90
C VAL A 125 15.86 15.46 -10.46
N ASN A 126 15.69 14.23 -9.97
CA ASN A 126 16.10 13.79 -8.65
C ASN A 126 17.01 12.57 -8.80
N PHE A 127 18.19 12.61 -8.22
CA PHE A 127 19.14 11.51 -8.32
C PHE A 127 19.96 11.37 -7.04
N GLY A 128 20.55 10.20 -6.85
CA GLY A 128 21.37 9.97 -5.66
C GLY A 128 21.52 8.48 -5.32
N LEU A 129 21.71 8.25 -4.03
CA LEU A 129 21.81 6.92 -3.44
C LEU A 129 20.66 6.71 -2.47
N ARG A 130 19.97 5.59 -2.61
CA ARG A 130 19.00 5.06 -1.65
C ARG A 130 19.65 3.99 -0.77
N ASP A 131 18.86 3.35 0.08
CA ASP A 131 19.30 2.30 0.99
C ASP A 131 20.26 1.29 0.33
N TYR A 132 21.28 0.88 1.08
CA TYR A 132 22.33 -0.07 0.64
C TYR A 132 23.15 0.37 -0.58
N GLY A 133 23.15 1.68 -0.92
CA GLY A 133 23.87 2.21 -2.06
C GLY A 133 23.18 2.02 -3.41
N THR A 134 21.88 1.70 -3.40
CA THR A 134 21.05 1.70 -4.61
C THR A 134 21.11 3.06 -5.31
N ARG A 135 21.60 3.10 -6.54
CA ARG A 135 21.59 4.30 -7.37
C ARG A 135 20.19 4.53 -7.93
N PHE A 136 19.81 5.79 -8.05
CA PHE A 136 18.56 6.14 -8.72
C PHE A 136 18.66 7.45 -9.48
N VAL A 137 17.84 7.56 -10.51
CA VAL A 137 17.54 8.82 -11.20
C VAL A 137 16.04 8.82 -11.52
N GLU A 138 15.42 9.97 -11.31
CA GLU A 138 14.01 10.22 -11.56
C GLU A 138 13.86 11.56 -12.28
N PHE A 139 13.12 11.57 -13.38
CA PHE A 139 12.63 12.76 -14.05
C PHE A 139 11.14 12.85 -13.79
N ALA A 140 10.69 13.96 -13.25
CA ALA A 140 9.28 14.20 -13.00
C ALA A 140 8.90 15.61 -13.44
N GLY A 141 7.67 15.77 -13.93
CA GLY A 141 7.19 17.07 -14.35
C GLY A 141 5.69 17.14 -14.45
N ALA A 142 5.23 18.38 -14.58
CA ALA A 142 3.84 18.72 -14.85
C ALA A 142 3.79 19.96 -15.73
N TYR A 143 2.90 19.96 -16.71
CA TYR A 143 2.69 21.06 -17.62
C TYR A 143 1.22 21.26 -17.93
N ALA A 144 0.77 22.49 -17.87
CA ALA A 144 -0.52 22.94 -18.41
C ALA A 144 -0.40 24.38 -18.94
N PRO A 145 -0.92 24.71 -20.12
CA PRO A 145 -0.96 26.08 -20.64
C PRO A 145 -1.76 27.01 -19.73
N GLU A 146 -1.46 28.32 -19.74
CA GLU A 146 -2.17 29.31 -18.92
C GLU A 146 -3.68 29.40 -19.22
N HIS A 147 -4.04 29.23 -20.48
CA HIS A 147 -5.42 29.24 -20.94
C HIS A 147 -5.86 27.88 -21.53
N GLY A 148 -5.03 26.84 -21.34
CA GLY A 148 -5.26 25.52 -21.89
C GLY A 148 -6.22 24.69 -21.03
N LYS A 149 -7.07 23.93 -21.73
CA LYS A 149 -8.00 22.97 -21.11
C LYS A 149 -7.36 21.59 -20.90
N TRP A 150 -6.09 21.46 -21.17
CA TRP A 150 -5.36 20.21 -21.02
C TRP A 150 -4.09 20.39 -20.15
N GLY A 151 -3.65 19.31 -19.59
CA GLY A 151 -2.40 19.24 -18.84
C GLY A 151 -1.82 17.82 -18.88
N LEU A 152 -0.54 17.71 -18.55
CA LEU A 152 0.18 16.46 -18.46
C LEU A 152 1.09 16.49 -17.25
N ALA A 153 0.98 15.48 -16.40
CA ALA A 153 1.95 15.22 -15.33
C ALA A 153 2.54 13.81 -15.51
N GLY A 154 3.68 13.55 -14.88
CA GLY A 154 4.27 12.21 -14.94
C GLY A 154 5.79 12.22 -14.83
N GLY A 155 6.42 11.11 -15.22
CA GLY A 155 7.87 11.00 -15.15
C GLY A 155 8.40 9.61 -15.47
N LEU A 156 9.71 9.50 -15.35
CA LEU A 156 10.52 8.31 -15.56
C LEU A 156 11.34 8.05 -14.30
N GLN A 157 11.52 6.79 -13.94
CA GLN A 157 12.46 6.39 -12.87
C GLN A 157 13.35 5.24 -13.34
N ALA A 158 14.59 5.28 -12.91
CA ALA A 158 15.54 4.18 -13.10
C ALA A 158 16.31 3.94 -11.81
N LEU A 159 16.28 2.70 -11.34
CA LEU A 159 17.04 2.21 -10.19
C LEU A 159 17.88 1.01 -10.66
N PRO A 160 19.03 1.25 -11.28
CA PRO A 160 19.97 0.18 -11.56
C PRO A 160 20.64 -0.28 -10.26
N ASP A 161 20.89 -1.57 -10.11
CA ASP A 161 21.55 -2.15 -8.94
C ASP A 161 20.80 -1.88 -7.61
N VAL A 162 19.49 -2.14 -7.61
CA VAL A 162 18.69 -2.11 -6.35
C VAL A 162 19.26 -3.17 -5.40
N ARG A 163 19.48 -2.79 -4.13
CA ARG A 163 19.99 -3.69 -3.09
C ARG A 163 19.01 -3.82 -1.94
N TYR A 164 18.85 -5.03 -1.46
CA TYR A 164 17.87 -5.39 -0.43
C TYR A 164 18.51 -5.82 0.90
N PRO A 165 17.78 -5.73 2.03
CA PRO A 165 18.28 -6.11 3.37
C PRO A 165 18.80 -7.55 3.47
N ASN A 166 18.28 -8.44 2.65
CA ASN A 166 18.63 -9.86 2.60
C ASN A 166 19.82 -10.17 1.68
N GLY A 167 20.52 -9.15 1.18
CA GLY A 167 21.70 -9.29 0.31
C GLY A 167 21.38 -9.59 -1.16
N THR A 168 20.10 -9.63 -1.54
CA THR A 168 19.73 -9.76 -2.96
C THR A 168 19.83 -8.41 -3.67
N SER A 169 19.96 -8.43 -4.99
CA SER A 169 20.00 -7.25 -5.85
C SER A 169 18.99 -7.34 -6.99
N GLY A 170 18.89 -6.25 -7.77
CA GLY A 170 18.00 -6.23 -8.92
C GLY A 170 18.01 -4.88 -9.62
N ASN A 171 17.05 -4.69 -10.53
CA ASN A 171 16.84 -3.42 -11.24
C ASN A 171 15.36 -3.07 -11.23
N ASN A 172 15.05 -1.78 -11.22
CA ASN A 172 13.70 -1.29 -11.42
C ASN A 172 13.70 -0.12 -12.39
N TYR A 173 12.82 -0.16 -13.38
CA TYR A 173 12.61 0.91 -14.36
C TYR A 173 11.12 1.15 -14.48
N GLY A 174 10.70 2.41 -14.42
CA GLY A 174 9.29 2.78 -14.47
C GLY A 174 9.06 4.06 -15.26
N ILE A 175 7.90 4.12 -15.90
CA ILE A 175 7.35 5.30 -16.56
C ILE A 175 5.91 5.48 -16.11
N GLY A 176 5.50 6.74 -15.96
CA GLY A 176 4.11 7.06 -15.67
C GLY A 176 3.71 8.41 -16.22
N LEU A 177 2.51 8.49 -16.77
CA LEU A 177 1.90 9.68 -17.35
C LEU A 177 0.49 9.86 -16.84
N VAL A 178 0.10 11.11 -16.57
CA VAL A 178 -1.24 11.53 -16.12
C VAL A 178 -1.73 12.66 -17.03
N PRO A 179 -2.19 12.35 -18.25
CA PRO A 179 -2.90 13.31 -19.09
C PRO A 179 -4.20 13.77 -18.43
N GLN A 180 -4.50 15.05 -18.55
CA GLN A 180 -5.70 15.67 -17.99
C GLN A 180 -6.37 16.54 -19.04
N TRP A 181 -7.70 16.55 -19.02
CA TRP A 181 -8.51 17.33 -19.93
C TRP A 181 -9.72 17.94 -19.19
N ARG A 182 -9.89 19.24 -19.32
CA ARG A 182 -11.03 20.02 -18.80
C ARG A 182 -11.73 20.71 -19.96
N PRO A 183 -12.61 19.99 -20.68
CA PRO A 183 -13.32 20.58 -21.84
C PRO A 183 -14.16 21.78 -21.44
N THR A 184 -14.75 21.74 -20.24
CA THR A 184 -15.51 22.82 -19.60
C THR A 184 -15.09 22.91 -18.13
N ASP A 185 -15.48 23.96 -17.43
CA ASP A 185 -15.22 24.12 -16.00
C ASP A 185 -15.89 23.04 -15.13
N ASN A 186 -16.98 22.45 -15.65
CA ASN A 186 -17.78 21.43 -14.98
C ASN A 186 -17.33 19.99 -15.28
N VAL A 187 -16.33 19.78 -16.15
CA VAL A 187 -15.88 18.45 -16.57
C VAL A 187 -14.38 18.35 -16.43
N ARG A 188 -13.94 17.40 -15.61
CA ARG A 188 -12.53 17.03 -15.49
C ARG A 188 -12.33 15.55 -15.79
N ILE A 189 -11.48 15.27 -16.76
CA ILE A 189 -11.09 13.91 -17.15
C ILE A 189 -9.60 13.76 -16.90
N ARG A 190 -9.21 12.69 -16.21
CA ARG A 190 -7.80 12.30 -16.00
C ARG A 190 -7.60 10.89 -16.48
N THR A 191 -6.57 10.67 -17.25
CA THR A 191 -6.16 9.33 -17.67
C THR A 191 -4.78 9.03 -17.09
N ILE A 192 -4.48 7.76 -16.86
CA ILE A 192 -3.21 7.32 -16.34
C ILE A 192 -2.70 6.18 -17.19
N PHE A 193 -1.41 6.23 -17.48
CA PHE A 193 -0.67 5.14 -18.10
C PHE A 193 0.63 4.94 -17.32
N SER A 194 0.90 3.73 -16.88
CA SER A 194 2.18 3.41 -16.27
C SER A 194 2.67 2.02 -16.65
N ALA A 195 3.98 1.89 -16.75
CA ALA A 195 4.67 0.64 -16.97
C ALA A 195 5.88 0.55 -16.04
N ASP A 196 6.08 -0.62 -15.47
CA ASP A 196 7.21 -0.93 -14.58
C ASP A 196 7.83 -2.27 -14.99
N ARG A 197 9.16 -2.32 -14.99
CA ARG A 197 9.93 -3.54 -15.18
C ARG A 197 10.90 -3.68 -14.03
N SER A 198 10.83 -4.80 -13.32
CA SER A 198 11.79 -5.09 -12.25
C SER A 198 12.38 -6.49 -12.36
N THR A 199 13.64 -6.62 -11.95
CA THR A 199 14.34 -7.88 -11.81
C THR A 199 14.86 -8.02 -10.39
N TYR A 200 14.93 -9.26 -9.90
CA TYR A 200 15.50 -9.59 -8.60
C TYR A 200 16.42 -10.79 -8.78
N ASP A 201 17.62 -10.71 -8.21
CA ASP A 201 18.58 -11.79 -8.17
C ASP A 201 18.39 -12.56 -6.85
N GLY A 202 17.41 -13.46 -6.84
CA GLY A 202 17.01 -14.24 -5.68
C GLY A 202 15.74 -13.73 -4.99
N ASP A 203 14.78 -14.62 -4.86
CA ASP A 203 13.56 -14.45 -4.08
C ASP A 203 13.49 -15.63 -3.09
N TYR A 204 13.65 -15.35 -1.79
CA TYR A 204 13.64 -16.40 -0.80
C TYR A 204 12.98 -15.97 0.51
N SER A 205 12.48 -16.95 1.23
CA SER A 205 12.04 -16.81 2.61
C SER A 205 12.73 -17.82 3.51
N VAL A 206 12.89 -17.46 4.76
CA VAL A 206 13.56 -18.29 5.76
C VAL A 206 12.53 -18.96 6.67
N ALA A 207 12.66 -20.28 6.82
CA ALA A 207 11.99 -21.05 7.85
C ALA A 207 12.99 -21.46 8.95
N SER A 208 12.48 -21.74 10.15
CA SER A 208 13.27 -22.40 11.19
C SER A 208 13.03 -23.91 11.17
N ALA A 209 14.10 -24.69 11.30
CA ALA A 209 14.00 -26.15 11.37
C ALA A 209 13.44 -26.66 12.69
N ILE A 210 13.39 -25.81 13.70
CA ILE A 210 12.91 -26.12 15.06
C ILE A 210 11.95 -25.03 15.54
N ASN A 211 11.25 -25.27 16.64
CA ASN A 211 10.37 -24.26 17.25
C ASN A 211 11.18 -23.18 17.99
N ALA A 212 12.01 -22.46 17.26
CA ALA A 212 12.81 -21.31 17.71
C ALA A 212 13.00 -20.33 16.56
N LEU A 213 13.39 -19.09 16.86
CA LEU A 213 13.78 -18.14 15.83
C LEU A 213 15.01 -18.67 15.07
N PRO A 214 15.06 -18.52 13.74
CA PRO A 214 16.21 -18.97 12.96
C PRO A 214 17.47 -18.17 13.32
N PRO A 215 18.67 -18.69 13.06
CA PRO A 215 19.91 -17.92 13.16
C PRO A 215 19.84 -16.64 12.31
N ARG A 216 20.50 -15.57 12.78
CA ARG A 216 20.56 -14.30 12.05
C ARG A 216 21.48 -14.44 10.83
N THR A 217 21.00 -14.00 9.68
CA THR A 217 21.75 -14.04 8.41
C THR A 217 22.54 -12.76 8.13
N ASN A 218 22.23 -11.68 8.85
CA ASN A 218 22.92 -10.38 8.77
C ASN A 218 23.05 -9.79 7.36
N GLY A 219 22.07 -10.03 6.50
CA GLY A 219 22.05 -9.53 5.11
C GLY A 219 22.79 -10.45 4.12
N LEU A 220 23.14 -11.67 4.51
CA LEU A 220 23.68 -12.68 3.61
C LEU A 220 22.59 -13.14 2.63
N ASN A 221 22.90 -13.11 1.33
CA ASN A 221 22.03 -13.70 0.32
C ASN A 221 22.11 -15.23 0.38
N LEU A 222 21.00 -15.86 0.77
CA LEU A 222 20.87 -17.32 0.85
C LEU A 222 20.24 -17.94 -0.40
N SER A 223 19.96 -17.15 -1.42
CA SER A 223 19.39 -17.65 -2.68
C SER A 223 20.48 -18.16 -3.61
N PRO A 224 20.22 -19.20 -4.41
CA PRO A 224 21.14 -19.56 -5.49
C PRO A 224 21.36 -18.40 -6.48
N PRO A 225 22.56 -18.20 -7.01
CA PRO A 225 22.88 -17.06 -7.87
C PRO A 225 22.16 -17.08 -9.22
N TRP A 226 21.65 -18.24 -9.63
CA TRP A 226 20.83 -18.38 -10.83
C TRP A 226 19.33 -18.15 -10.58
N ALA A 227 18.89 -18.08 -9.32
CA ALA A 227 17.49 -17.82 -9.00
C ALA A 227 17.16 -16.35 -9.32
N ARG A 228 16.28 -16.15 -10.27
CA ARG A 228 15.88 -14.82 -10.74
C ARG A 228 14.37 -14.68 -10.80
N VAL A 229 13.92 -13.45 -10.63
CA VAL A 229 12.54 -13.03 -10.86
C VAL A 229 12.54 -11.86 -11.83
N LEU A 230 11.78 -11.98 -12.90
CA LEU A 230 11.48 -10.89 -13.81
C LEU A 230 10.00 -10.54 -13.68
N ARG A 231 9.70 -9.27 -13.49
CA ARG A 231 8.33 -8.77 -13.39
C ARG A 231 8.10 -7.60 -14.31
N TYR A 232 6.95 -7.62 -14.96
CA TYR A 232 6.36 -6.50 -15.68
C TYR A 232 5.05 -6.11 -15.00
N SER A 233 4.75 -4.82 -14.95
CA SER A 233 3.47 -4.30 -14.47
C SER A 233 3.01 -3.16 -15.37
N TYR A 234 1.74 -3.16 -15.73
CA TYR A 234 1.10 -2.15 -16.57
C TYR A 234 -0.17 -1.68 -15.89
N ASN A 235 -0.40 -0.37 -15.91
CA ASN A 235 -1.63 0.21 -15.41
C ASN A 235 -2.16 1.22 -16.42
N ALA A 236 -3.47 1.22 -16.61
CA ALA A 236 -4.18 2.22 -17.40
C ALA A 236 -5.49 2.58 -16.68
N ALA A 237 -5.81 3.86 -16.62
CA ALA A 237 -7.06 4.30 -16.02
C ALA A 237 -7.64 5.52 -16.71
N ALA A 238 -8.95 5.70 -16.55
CA ALA A 238 -9.67 6.93 -16.84
C ALA A 238 -10.59 7.27 -15.67
N LEU A 239 -10.50 8.49 -15.18
CA LEU A 239 -11.36 9.06 -14.15
C LEU A 239 -12.06 10.28 -14.73
N ALA A 240 -13.34 10.44 -14.43
CA ALA A 240 -14.10 11.62 -14.82
C ALA A 240 -14.92 12.14 -13.66
N ASP A 241 -14.81 13.43 -13.41
CA ASP A 241 -15.62 14.20 -12.49
C ASP A 241 -16.47 15.18 -13.30
N VAL A 242 -17.78 15.13 -13.15
CA VAL A 242 -18.74 15.94 -13.92
C VAL A 242 -19.76 16.59 -13.00
N GLU A 243 -19.84 17.89 -13.03
CA GLU A 243 -20.92 18.68 -12.42
C GLU A 243 -22.03 18.90 -13.45
N LEU A 244 -23.07 18.05 -13.42
CA LEU A 244 -24.18 18.12 -14.36
C LEU A 244 -25.06 19.35 -14.13
N SER A 245 -25.18 19.78 -12.89
CA SER A 245 -25.83 21.01 -12.45
C SER A 245 -25.38 21.36 -11.04
N SER A 246 -25.87 22.48 -10.47
CA SER A 246 -25.63 22.84 -9.06
C SER A 246 -26.09 21.79 -8.04
N ARG A 247 -26.94 20.84 -8.44
CA ARG A 247 -27.48 19.78 -7.58
C ARG A 247 -27.00 18.39 -7.93
N TRP A 248 -26.57 18.15 -9.15
CA TRP A 248 -26.20 16.82 -9.65
C TRP A 248 -24.72 16.75 -9.98
N SER A 249 -24.02 15.79 -9.40
CA SER A 249 -22.66 15.47 -9.75
C SER A 249 -22.48 13.98 -10.05
N LEU A 250 -21.52 13.68 -10.90
CA LEU A 250 -21.17 12.35 -11.36
C LEU A 250 -19.66 12.17 -11.24
N ALA A 251 -19.22 11.10 -10.58
CA ALA A 251 -17.83 10.66 -10.58
C ALA A 251 -17.74 9.23 -11.14
N SER A 252 -16.82 8.99 -12.04
CA SER A 252 -16.66 7.67 -12.65
C SER A 252 -15.19 7.29 -12.81
N SER A 253 -14.93 5.99 -12.82
CA SER A 253 -13.59 5.45 -13.06
C SER A 253 -13.64 4.11 -13.79
N VAL A 254 -12.61 3.90 -14.61
CA VAL A 254 -12.22 2.57 -15.11
C VAL A 254 -10.72 2.45 -14.87
N PHE A 255 -10.28 1.34 -14.28
CA PHE A 255 -8.88 1.07 -14.00
C PHE A 255 -8.54 -0.36 -14.41
N TYR A 256 -7.49 -0.50 -15.21
CA TYR A 256 -6.89 -1.77 -15.59
C TYR A 256 -5.50 -1.90 -14.97
N SER A 257 -5.22 -3.04 -14.34
CA SER A 257 -3.91 -3.38 -13.80
C SER A 257 -3.53 -4.79 -14.28
N ASP A 258 -2.30 -4.94 -14.71
CA ASP A 258 -1.73 -6.20 -15.21
C ASP A 258 -0.33 -6.37 -14.63
N THR A 259 -0.05 -7.52 -14.03
CA THR A 259 1.26 -7.85 -13.49
C THR A 259 1.62 -9.28 -13.85
N GLN A 260 2.79 -9.43 -14.46
CA GLN A 260 3.33 -10.72 -14.88
C GLN A 260 4.72 -10.94 -14.29
N ARG A 261 4.95 -12.14 -13.73
CA ARG A 261 6.24 -12.61 -13.24
C ARG A 261 6.65 -13.85 -14.02
N MET A 262 7.80 -13.81 -14.70
CA MET A 262 8.32 -14.91 -15.54
C MET A 262 9.84 -14.87 -15.67
N PRO A 263 10.54 -15.96 -15.51
CA PRO A 263 10.26 -17.04 -14.57
C PRO A 263 10.49 -16.55 -13.13
N GLN A 264 10.00 -17.28 -12.14
CA GLN A 264 10.29 -17.01 -10.74
C GLN A 264 10.84 -18.28 -10.09
N ASP A 265 12.09 -18.25 -9.68
CA ASP A 265 12.73 -19.28 -8.88
C ASP A 265 12.70 -18.85 -7.41
N PHE A 266 11.58 -19.10 -6.73
CA PHE A 266 11.47 -18.85 -5.30
C PHE A 266 12.15 -19.98 -4.52
N THR A 267 12.94 -19.64 -3.50
CA THR A 267 13.60 -20.61 -2.64
C THR A 267 13.13 -20.52 -1.20
N LEU A 268 12.74 -21.67 -0.65
CA LEU A 268 12.51 -21.83 0.77
C LEU A 268 13.80 -22.29 1.44
N VAL A 269 14.32 -21.48 2.36
CA VAL A 269 15.57 -21.74 3.08
C VAL A 269 15.24 -22.11 4.52
N THR A 270 15.38 -23.38 4.88
CA THR A 270 15.16 -23.85 6.26
C THR A 270 16.46 -23.83 7.03
N LEU A 271 16.61 -22.87 7.94
CA LEU A 271 17.80 -22.70 8.77
C LEU A 271 17.78 -23.59 10.01
N ARG A 272 18.94 -24.15 10.35
CA ARG A 272 19.19 -24.97 11.54
C ARG A 272 20.07 -24.22 12.54
N PRO A 273 20.05 -24.60 13.84
CA PRO A 273 20.92 -23.98 14.86
C PRO A 273 22.42 -24.13 14.57
N ASP A 274 22.82 -25.18 13.88
CA ASP A 274 24.20 -25.46 13.45
C ASP A 274 24.68 -24.59 12.26
N ARG A 275 23.90 -23.56 11.90
CA ARG A 275 24.11 -22.67 10.74
C ARG A 275 24.11 -23.39 9.39
N THR A 276 23.55 -24.57 9.30
CA THR A 276 23.27 -25.18 8.00
C THR A 276 21.89 -24.78 7.50
N ALA A 277 21.77 -24.67 6.17
CA ALA A 277 20.54 -24.32 5.46
C ALA A 277 20.13 -25.47 4.55
N GLU A 278 18.90 -25.92 4.68
CA GLU A 278 18.28 -26.78 3.67
C GLU A 278 17.53 -25.89 2.69
N VAL A 279 17.84 -26.01 1.40
CA VAL A 279 17.27 -25.15 0.35
C VAL A 279 16.36 -25.96 -0.55
N THR A 280 15.11 -25.51 -0.68
CA THR A 280 14.10 -26.09 -1.56
C THR A 280 13.69 -25.05 -2.59
N LEU A 281 13.82 -25.39 -3.86
CA LEU A 281 13.35 -24.58 -4.98
C LEU A 281 11.86 -24.81 -5.19
N GLN A 282 11.11 -23.74 -5.33
CA GLN A 282 9.69 -23.71 -5.68
C GLN A 282 9.52 -22.93 -6.99
N PRO A 283 9.71 -23.57 -8.15
CA PRO A 283 9.75 -22.86 -9.41
C PRO A 283 8.35 -22.50 -9.89
N THR A 284 8.18 -21.25 -10.27
CA THR A 284 6.99 -20.75 -10.93
C THR A 284 7.35 -20.36 -12.35
N LEU A 285 6.72 -21.01 -13.34
CA LEU A 285 6.96 -20.72 -14.76
C LEU A 285 6.32 -19.41 -15.17
N ASN A 286 5.10 -19.19 -14.69
CA ASN A 286 4.31 -18.00 -14.98
C ASN A 286 3.40 -17.68 -13.82
N GLN A 287 3.40 -16.44 -13.40
CA GLN A 287 2.39 -15.88 -12.51
C GLN A 287 1.87 -14.59 -13.12
N HIS A 288 0.62 -14.61 -13.55
CA HIS A 288 -0.03 -13.52 -14.23
C HIS A 288 -1.30 -13.11 -13.48
N SER A 289 -1.36 -11.87 -13.04
CA SER A 289 -2.53 -11.29 -12.36
C SER A 289 -2.97 -10.05 -13.10
N ARG A 290 -4.26 -9.98 -13.42
CA ARG A 290 -4.87 -8.82 -14.07
C ARG A 290 -6.21 -8.49 -13.45
N ALA A 291 -6.51 -7.21 -13.36
CA ALA A 291 -7.78 -6.73 -12.85
C ALA A 291 -8.31 -5.58 -13.71
N LEU A 292 -9.58 -5.64 -14.01
CA LEU A 292 -10.37 -4.53 -14.53
C LEU A 292 -11.35 -4.12 -13.44
N THR A 293 -11.28 -2.87 -13.01
CA THR A 293 -12.20 -2.31 -12.02
C THR A 293 -12.83 -1.04 -12.54
N GLY A 294 -13.98 -0.68 -12.02
CA GLY A 294 -14.64 0.56 -12.37
C GLY A 294 -15.73 0.90 -11.38
N GLY A 295 -16.15 2.14 -11.43
CA GLY A 295 -17.22 2.64 -10.59
C GLY A 295 -17.86 3.89 -11.16
N LEU A 296 -19.11 4.07 -10.79
CA LEU A 296 -19.91 5.25 -11.06
C LEU A 296 -20.58 5.67 -9.77
N ILE A 297 -20.47 6.93 -9.39
CA ILE A 297 -21.14 7.52 -8.23
C ILE A 297 -21.89 8.74 -8.71
N MET A 298 -23.20 8.72 -8.56
CA MET A 298 -24.07 9.86 -8.83
C MET A 298 -24.57 10.42 -7.51
N LYS A 299 -24.51 11.74 -7.35
CA LYS A 299 -24.99 12.45 -6.16
C LYS A 299 -26.02 13.49 -6.54
N TYR A 300 -27.06 13.60 -5.71
CA TYR A 300 -28.04 14.65 -5.76
C TYR A 300 -28.02 15.41 -4.45
N GLN A 301 -27.82 16.73 -4.52
CA GLN A 301 -27.73 17.61 -3.38
C GLN A 301 -28.95 18.54 -3.35
N PHE A 302 -29.52 18.72 -2.16
CA PHE A 302 -30.59 19.65 -1.93
C PHE A 302 -30.54 20.16 -0.49
N ASP A 303 -31.00 21.37 -0.30
CA ASP A 303 -31.02 22.04 1.00
C ASP A 303 -32.46 22.19 1.51
N THR A 304 -32.59 22.08 2.81
CA THR A 304 -33.76 22.47 3.58
C THR A 304 -33.37 23.63 4.51
N GLU A 305 -34.32 24.22 5.22
CA GLU A 305 -34.06 25.35 6.10
C GLU A 305 -32.91 25.10 7.09
N ASN A 306 -32.78 23.89 7.61
CA ASN A 306 -31.84 23.54 8.67
C ASN A 306 -30.81 22.47 8.29
N ALA A 307 -30.80 22.02 7.04
CA ALA A 307 -29.90 20.91 6.65
C ALA A 307 -29.56 20.91 5.15
N ALA A 308 -28.34 20.57 4.85
CA ALA A 308 -27.88 20.18 3.51
C ALA A 308 -27.92 18.67 3.37
N HIS A 309 -28.54 18.14 2.33
CA HIS A 309 -28.76 16.73 2.09
C HIS A 309 -28.05 16.26 0.83
N THR A 310 -27.55 15.04 0.86
CA THR A 310 -26.97 14.36 -0.30
C THR A 310 -27.55 12.96 -0.41
N LEU A 311 -28.22 12.67 -1.52
CA LEU A 311 -28.55 11.31 -1.91
C LEU A 311 -27.48 10.81 -2.87
N SER A 312 -27.01 9.58 -2.69
CA SER A 312 -26.02 8.97 -3.58
C SER A 312 -26.48 7.60 -4.05
N ALA A 313 -26.24 7.33 -5.34
CA ALA A 313 -26.35 6.01 -5.91
C ALA A 313 -25.01 5.64 -6.56
N ALA A 314 -24.53 4.43 -6.33
CA ALA A 314 -23.28 4.00 -6.89
C ALA A 314 -23.35 2.55 -7.40
N VAL A 315 -22.62 2.30 -8.46
CA VAL A 315 -22.27 0.95 -8.90
C VAL A 315 -20.77 0.86 -9.00
N ARG A 316 -20.19 -0.23 -8.49
CA ARG A 316 -18.77 -0.54 -8.66
C ARG A 316 -18.61 -2.01 -9.00
N GLY A 317 -17.60 -2.31 -9.79
CA GLY A 317 -17.35 -3.68 -10.20
C GLY A 317 -15.88 -4.00 -10.33
N ARG A 318 -15.59 -5.28 -10.28
CA ARG A 318 -14.26 -5.82 -10.61
C ARG A 318 -14.38 -7.13 -11.36
N GLN A 319 -13.48 -7.32 -12.30
CA GLN A 319 -13.14 -8.60 -12.87
C GLN A 319 -11.64 -8.79 -12.67
N SER A 320 -11.25 -9.78 -11.88
CA SER A 320 -9.84 -10.11 -11.69
C SER A 320 -9.57 -11.56 -12.06
N ARG A 321 -8.39 -11.80 -12.61
CA ARG A 321 -7.92 -13.13 -13.01
C ARG A 321 -6.49 -13.31 -12.55
N ALA A 322 -6.21 -14.45 -11.93
CA ALA A 322 -4.86 -14.84 -11.51
C ALA A 322 -4.55 -16.25 -12.02
N LEU A 323 -3.51 -16.33 -12.84
CA LEU A 323 -2.92 -17.60 -13.30
C LEU A 323 -1.63 -17.86 -12.53
N ARG A 324 -1.43 -19.07 -12.08
CA ARG A 324 -0.16 -19.54 -11.54
C ARG A 324 0.21 -20.91 -12.12
N GLU A 325 1.37 -20.98 -12.75
CA GLU A 325 1.92 -22.20 -13.32
C GLU A 325 3.22 -22.56 -12.59
N THR A 326 3.26 -23.74 -11.99
CA THR A 326 4.37 -24.20 -11.18
C THR A 326 4.87 -25.57 -11.65
N LEU A 327 6.14 -25.82 -11.43
CA LEU A 327 6.74 -27.17 -11.50
C LEU A 327 6.80 -27.78 -10.10
N PRO A 328 7.05 -29.07 -9.96
CA PRO A 328 7.29 -29.71 -8.67
C PRO A 328 8.40 -29.03 -7.88
N ASN A 329 8.24 -28.94 -6.56
CA ASN A 329 9.31 -28.46 -5.68
C ASN A 329 10.51 -29.42 -5.71
N VAL A 330 11.72 -28.84 -5.72
CA VAL A 330 12.96 -29.61 -5.77
C VAL A 330 13.88 -29.24 -4.61
N ARG A 331 14.32 -30.23 -3.86
CA ARG A 331 15.36 -30.05 -2.86
C ARG A 331 16.71 -29.86 -3.56
N ILE A 332 17.30 -28.67 -3.36
CA ILE A 332 18.61 -28.33 -3.95
C ILE A 332 19.74 -28.94 -3.15
N GLY A 333 19.63 -28.93 -1.82
CA GLY A 333 20.64 -29.51 -0.95
C GLY A 333 20.66 -28.89 0.44
N ARG A 334 21.67 -29.33 1.22
CA ARG A 334 22.01 -28.76 2.51
C ARG A 334 23.38 -28.09 2.41
N PHE A 335 23.48 -26.87 2.88
CA PHE A 335 24.66 -26.03 2.74
C PHE A 335 25.03 -25.39 4.07
N ASP A 336 26.32 -25.15 4.28
CA ASP A 336 26.79 -24.27 5.34
C ASP A 336 26.52 -22.80 4.93
N THR A 337 25.88 -22.02 5.79
CA THR A 337 25.56 -20.62 5.49
C THR A 337 26.79 -19.72 5.38
N THR A 338 27.96 -20.16 5.87
CA THR A 338 29.21 -19.43 5.74
C THR A 338 29.94 -19.73 4.43
N ASN A 339 29.57 -20.81 3.71
CA ASN A 339 30.18 -21.25 2.46
C ASN A 339 29.13 -21.83 1.50
N LEU A 340 28.26 -20.95 1.01
CA LEU A 340 27.20 -21.33 0.08
C LEU A 340 27.79 -21.60 -1.31
N LYS A 341 27.82 -22.86 -1.72
CA LYS A 341 28.23 -23.30 -3.07
C LYS A 341 27.08 -24.04 -3.71
N TYR A 342 26.34 -23.34 -4.55
CA TYR A 342 25.25 -23.93 -5.32
C TYR A 342 25.75 -24.51 -6.63
N SER A 343 25.21 -25.67 -7.00
CA SER A 343 25.33 -26.22 -8.36
C SER A 343 24.52 -25.35 -9.34
N GLU A 344 24.61 -25.68 -10.62
CA GLU A 344 23.76 -25.12 -11.66
C GLU A 344 22.29 -25.39 -11.36
N ARG A 345 21.41 -24.58 -11.98
CA ARG A 345 19.97 -24.76 -11.86
C ARG A 345 19.57 -26.17 -12.32
N PRO A 346 18.91 -26.98 -11.48
CA PRO A 346 18.51 -28.32 -11.88
C PRO A 346 17.47 -28.30 -12.99
N ILE A 347 17.53 -29.29 -13.87
CA ILE A 347 16.40 -29.59 -14.77
C ILE A 347 15.31 -30.21 -13.91
N ILE A 348 14.11 -29.67 -14.00
CA ILE A 348 12.96 -30.09 -13.19
C ILE A 348 11.99 -30.85 -14.09
N PRO A 349 12.03 -32.19 -14.08
CA PRO A 349 11.04 -32.97 -14.79
C PRO A 349 9.72 -33.01 -14.04
N GLY A 350 8.64 -33.06 -14.76
CA GLY A 350 7.31 -33.24 -14.16
C GLY A 350 6.23 -32.38 -14.84
N PRO A 351 4.98 -32.66 -14.51
CA PRO A 351 3.86 -31.95 -15.10
C PRO A 351 3.80 -30.51 -14.58
N ILE A 352 3.39 -29.59 -15.45
CA ILE A 352 3.06 -28.22 -15.06
C ILE A 352 1.73 -28.24 -14.31
N SER A 353 1.73 -27.72 -13.10
CA SER A 353 0.52 -27.46 -12.33
C SER A 353 0.02 -26.05 -12.62
N SER A 354 -1.11 -25.93 -13.30
CA SER A 354 -1.73 -24.65 -13.65
C SER A 354 -2.99 -24.45 -12.81
N VAL A 355 -3.06 -23.32 -12.09
CA VAL A 355 -4.23 -22.93 -11.30
C VAL A 355 -4.70 -21.56 -11.76
N ASN A 356 -5.97 -21.46 -12.13
CA ASN A 356 -6.63 -20.19 -12.45
C ASN A 356 -7.62 -19.81 -11.34
N SER A 357 -7.61 -18.55 -10.95
CA SER A 357 -8.59 -17.97 -10.03
C SER A 357 -9.19 -16.72 -10.65
N ASP A 358 -10.51 -16.76 -10.87
CA ASP A 358 -11.27 -15.65 -11.46
C ASP A 358 -12.25 -15.11 -10.41
N VAL A 359 -12.36 -13.79 -10.31
CA VAL A 359 -13.37 -13.12 -9.48
C VAL A 359 -14.14 -12.13 -10.36
N ASP A 360 -15.46 -12.28 -10.38
CA ASP A 360 -16.41 -11.32 -10.94
C ASP A 360 -17.26 -10.76 -9.81
N GLN A 361 -17.23 -9.45 -9.62
CA GLN A 361 -17.98 -8.79 -8.55
C GLN A 361 -18.63 -7.50 -9.06
N VAL A 362 -19.90 -7.31 -8.71
CA VAL A 362 -20.61 -6.03 -8.88
C VAL A 362 -21.27 -5.69 -7.56
N ILE A 363 -21.15 -4.42 -7.15
CA ILE A 363 -21.75 -3.89 -5.94
C ILE A 363 -22.62 -2.70 -6.31
N GLY A 364 -23.92 -2.81 -6.07
CA GLY A 364 -24.85 -1.69 -6.08
C GLY A 364 -24.94 -1.06 -4.70
N SER A 365 -24.99 0.26 -4.62
CA SER A 365 -25.00 1.02 -3.37
C SER A 365 -25.98 2.17 -3.45
N MET A 366 -26.68 2.42 -2.35
CA MET A 366 -27.46 3.64 -2.10
C MET A 366 -26.96 4.26 -0.81
N GLY A 367 -26.84 5.57 -0.78
CA GLY A 367 -26.34 6.29 0.38
C GLY A 367 -27.11 7.59 0.62
N TYR A 368 -27.09 7.98 1.87
CA TYR A 368 -27.61 9.25 2.33
C TYR A 368 -26.55 9.97 3.16
N GLY A 369 -26.36 11.26 2.94
CA GLY A 369 -25.58 12.18 3.75
C GLY A 369 -26.45 13.37 4.13
N GLY A 370 -26.37 13.82 5.37
CA GLY A 370 -27.04 15.01 5.87
C GLY A 370 -26.09 15.83 6.74
N ASN A 371 -26.08 17.15 6.56
CA ASN A 371 -25.41 18.08 7.47
C ASN A 371 -26.48 18.99 8.08
N TYR A 372 -26.73 18.80 9.36
CA TYR A 372 -27.80 19.47 10.10
C TYR A 372 -27.21 20.59 10.94
N PHE A 373 -27.78 21.78 10.81
CA PHE A 373 -27.41 22.98 11.57
C PHE A 373 -25.92 23.35 11.46
N GLY A 374 -25.21 22.84 10.43
CA GLY A 374 -23.78 23.00 10.27
C GLY A 374 -22.92 22.26 11.31
N ARG A 375 -23.53 21.43 12.18
CA ARG A 375 -22.84 20.78 13.31
C ARG A 375 -22.94 19.26 13.35
N LEU A 376 -23.99 18.66 12.77
CA LEU A 376 -24.18 17.21 12.79
C LEU A 376 -24.15 16.66 11.36
N GLU A 377 -23.10 15.92 11.03
CA GLU A 377 -23.02 15.17 9.79
C GLU A 377 -23.48 13.71 10.06
N LEU A 378 -24.48 13.26 9.33
CA LEU A 378 -24.93 11.86 9.33
C LEU A 378 -24.69 11.27 7.95
N ARG A 379 -24.18 10.04 7.90
CA ARG A 379 -24.02 9.30 6.66
C ARG A 379 -24.48 7.86 6.85
N SER A 380 -25.12 7.31 5.84
CA SER A 380 -25.49 5.90 5.81
C SER A 380 -25.41 5.37 4.39
N GLY A 381 -25.13 4.08 4.28
CA GLY A 381 -25.07 3.38 3.01
C GLY A 381 -25.57 1.95 3.15
N LEU A 382 -26.33 1.52 2.15
CA LEU A 382 -26.77 0.14 1.98
C LEU A 382 -26.22 -0.42 0.68
N HIS A 383 -25.64 -1.60 0.74
CA HIS A 383 -24.92 -2.20 -0.37
C HIS A 383 -25.35 -3.63 -0.59
N ARG A 384 -25.40 -4.05 -1.84
CA ARG A 384 -25.58 -5.44 -2.24
C ARG A 384 -24.48 -5.84 -3.22
N THR A 385 -23.76 -6.91 -2.89
CA THR A 385 -22.80 -7.50 -3.81
C THR A 385 -23.44 -8.67 -4.58
N ARG A 386 -23.06 -8.79 -5.85
CA ARG A 386 -23.09 -10.04 -6.59
C ARG A 386 -21.64 -10.45 -6.79
N TYR A 387 -21.22 -11.51 -6.13
CA TYR A 387 -19.84 -11.98 -6.12
C TYR A 387 -19.80 -13.40 -6.66
N ILE A 388 -18.86 -13.68 -7.54
CA ILE A 388 -18.61 -15.02 -8.07
C ILE A 388 -17.11 -15.24 -8.10
N LYS A 389 -16.64 -16.25 -7.37
CA LYS A 389 -15.26 -16.73 -7.48
C LYS A 389 -15.25 -18.10 -8.11
N THR A 390 -14.36 -18.26 -9.11
CA THR A 390 -14.15 -19.54 -9.80
C THR A 390 -12.68 -19.90 -9.71
N VAL A 391 -12.39 -21.13 -9.27
CA VAL A 391 -11.04 -21.69 -9.29
C VAL A 391 -11.02 -22.90 -10.18
N ILE A 392 -10.12 -22.91 -11.14
CA ILE A 392 -9.83 -24.08 -11.99
C ILE A 392 -8.53 -24.68 -11.45
N ALA A 393 -8.65 -25.84 -10.82
CA ALA A 393 -7.53 -26.58 -10.24
C ALA A 393 -6.64 -27.20 -11.34
N ALA A 394 -5.43 -27.62 -10.98
CA ALA A 394 -4.49 -28.24 -11.91
C ALA A 394 -4.99 -29.51 -12.62
N ASN A 395 -5.92 -30.22 -12.00
CA ASN A 395 -6.59 -31.40 -12.59
C ASN A 395 -7.82 -31.04 -13.46
N GLY A 396 -8.03 -29.73 -13.75
CA GLY A 396 -9.17 -29.25 -14.54
C GLY A 396 -10.48 -29.10 -13.76
N THR A 397 -10.53 -29.49 -12.49
CA THR A 397 -11.73 -29.33 -11.66
C THR A 397 -12.07 -27.87 -11.49
N ARG A 398 -13.32 -27.50 -11.79
CA ARG A 398 -13.85 -26.14 -11.68
C ARG A 398 -14.70 -25.99 -10.42
N ASN A 399 -14.19 -25.23 -9.46
CA ASN A 399 -14.88 -24.87 -8.24
C ASN A 399 -15.44 -23.46 -8.36
N ARG A 400 -16.74 -23.28 -8.28
CA ARG A 400 -17.42 -21.99 -8.44
C ARG A 400 -18.30 -21.69 -7.24
N ARG A 401 -18.12 -20.51 -6.65
CA ARG A 401 -18.88 -20.02 -5.50
C ARG A 401 -19.54 -18.69 -5.82
N PRO A 402 -20.88 -18.65 -6.01
CA PRO A 402 -21.63 -17.41 -6.04
C PRO A 402 -21.99 -16.98 -4.60
N ASP A 403 -22.06 -15.66 -4.39
CA ASP A 403 -22.55 -15.05 -3.15
C ASP A 403 -23.26 -13.72 -3.45
N ASN A 404 -24.31 -13.39 -2.68
CA ASN A 404 -25.11 -12.18 -2.80
C ASN A 404 -25.39 -11.59 -1.41
N THR A 405 -24.36 -11.05 -0.78
CA THR A 405 -24.45 -10.53 0.59
C THR A 405 -24.88 -9.06 0.62
N TRP A 406 -25.73 -8.71 1.60
CA TRP A 406 -26.03 -7.35 1.99
C TRP A 406 -25.04 -6.87 3.05
N PHE A 407 -24.57 -5.63 2.90
CA PHE A 407 -23.72 -4.98 3.87
C PHE A 407 -24.05 -3.49 3.96
N TYR A 408 -23.53 -2.80 4.97
CA TYR A 408 -23.94 -1.45 5.30
C TYR A 408 -22.81 -0.64 5.97
N ASN A 409 -22.98 0.66 5.95
CA ASN A 409 -22.26 1.58 6.83
C ASN A 409 -23.20 2.63 7.40
N ALA A 410 -22.87 3.11 8.58
CA ALA A 410 -23.49 4.28 9.19
C ALA A 410 -22.46 5.04 10.01
N SER A 411 -22.49 6.37 9.94
CA SER A 411 -21.62 7.23 10.74
C SER A 411 -22.33 8.51 11.14
N GLY A 412 -21.89 9.05 12.29
CA GLY A 412 -22.26 10.37 12.78
C GLY A 412 -21.01 11.13 13.20
N VAL A 413 -20.93 12.40 12.82
CA VAL A 413 -19.88 13.34 13.21
C VAL A 413 -20.54 14.60 13.75
N PHE A 414 -20.27 14.92 15.01
CA PHE A 414 -20.89 16.03 15.72
C PHE A 414 -19.86 17.06 16.17
N ALA A 415 -19.94 18.27 15.65
CA ALA A 415 -19.15 19.40 16.12
C ALA A 415 -19.76 19.93 17.44
N ALA A 416 -19.27 19.39 18.57
CA ALA A 416 -19.73 19.78 19.90
C ALA A 416 -19.34 21.22 20.22
N THR A 417 -18.17 21.66 19.79
CA THR A 417 -17.71 23.05 19.75
C THR A 417 -17.00 23.30 18.43
N ASP A 418 -16.51 24.50 18.18
CA ASP A 418 -15.71 24.83 17.01
C ASP A 418 -14.38 24.05 16.96
N GLN A 419 -13.88 23.61 18.12
CA GLN A 419 -12.65 22.86 18.27
C GLN A 419 -12.87 21.35 18.48
N LEU A 420 -13.99 20.94 19.08
CA LEU A 420 -14.25 19.55 19.46
C LEU A 420 -15.27 18.89 18.53
N THR A 421 -14.85 17.87 17.84
CA THR A 421 -15.69 17.00 17.02
C THR A 421 -15.73 15.60 17.61
N LEU A 422 -16.94 15.10 17.90
CA LEU A 422 -17.18 13.71 18.29
C LEU A 422 -17.59 12.91 17.06
N PHE A 423 -17.21 11.64 16.99
CA PHE A 423 -17.64 10.78 15.89
C PHE A 423 -17.89 9.34 16.35
N ALA A 424 -18.79 8.67 15.64
CA ALA A 424 -19.01 7.25 15.76
C ALA A 424 -19.31 6.65 14.40
N ASN A 425 -18.87 5.42 14.16
CA ASN A 425 -19.20 4.71 12.92
C ASN A 425 -19.39 3.22 13.15
N THR A 426 -20.13 2.59 12.24
CA THR A 426 -20.20 1.14 12.08
C THR A 426 -20.15 0.78 10.61
N VAL A 427 -19.38 -0.24 10.29
CA VAL A 427 -19.22 -0.74 8.93
C VAL A 427 -19.29 -2.26 8.94
N LYS A 428 -20.16 -2.83 8.08
CA LYS A 428 -20.11 -4.24 7.70
C LYS A 428 -19.60 -4.29 6.28
N GLY A 429 -18.56 -5.09 6.02
CA GLY A 429 -17.98 -5.27 4.69
C GLY A 429 -17.84 -6.72 4.31
N VAL A 430 -17.57 -6.95 3.03
CA VAL A 430 -17.35 -8.27 2.45
C VAL A 430 -15.98 -8.27 1.79
N GLU A 431 -15.14 -9.22 2.17
CA GLU A 431 -13.80 -9.41 1.65
C GLU A 431 -13.70 -10.65 0.78
N GLU A 432 -12.61 -10.79 0.07
CA GLU A 432 -12.41 -11.91 -0.84
C GLU A 432 -12.43 -13.27 -0.11
N SER A 433 -13.07 -14.27 -0.73
CA SER A 433 -13.15 -15.61 -0.17
C SER A 433 -11.81 -16.34 -0.21
N GLY A 434 -11.52 -17.15 0.83
CA GLY A 434 -10.39 -18.05 0.86
C GLY A 434 -10.51 -19.18 -0.18
N ILE A 435 -9.37 -19.76 -0.54
CA ILE A 435 -9.27 -20.96 -1.38
C ILE A 435 -8.56 -22.03 -0.56
N ALA A 436 -9.13 -23.24 -0.51
CA ALA A 436 -8.52 -24.35 0.18
C ALA A 436 -7.14 -24.70 -0.44
N PRO A 437 -6.07 -24.71 0.38
CA PRO A 437 -4.71 -24.95 -0.10
C PRO A 437 -4.50 -26.38 -0.60
N GLN A 438 -3.37 -26.64 -1.29
CA GLN A 438 -3.11 -27.93 -1.91
C GLN A 438 -2.94 -29.09 -0.92
N ASN A 439 -2.61 -28.80 0.33
CA ASN A 439 -2.51 -29.79 1.41
C ASN A 439 -3.87 -30.05 2.13
N ALA A 440 -4.96 -29.38 1.71
CA ALA A 440 -6.29 -29.66 2.25
C ALA A 440 -6.96 -30.84 1.54
N MET A 441 -7.82 -31.57 2.25
CA MET A 441 -8.64 -32.63 1.65
C MET A 441 -9.61 -32.07 0.60
N ASN A 442 -10.16 -30.88 0.85
CA ASN A 442 -11.01 -30.11 -0.07
C ASN A 442 -10.22 -29.09 -0.90
N ARG A 443 -8.99 -29.44 -1.30
CA ARG A 443 -8.10 -28.56 -2.09
C ARG A 443 -8.80 -27.87 -3.24
N SER A 444 -8.47 -26.61 -3.45
CA SER A 444 -9.05 -25.73 -4.46
C SER A 444 -10.55 -25.40 -4.27
N GLU A 445 -11.18 -25.86 -3.19
CA GLU A 445 -12.54 -25.41 -2.85
C GLU A 445 -12.54 -23.92 -2.52
N VAL A 446 -13.55 -23.21 -3.01
CA VAL A 446 -13.76 -21.78 -2.75
C VAL A 446 -14.69 -21.62 -1.56
N LEU A 447 -14.20 -20.98 -0.49
CA LEU A 447 -15.00 -20.68 0.69
C LEU A 447 -15.96 -19.49 0.45
N PRO A 448 -16.97 -19.28 1.31
CA PRO A 448 -17.74 -18.04 1.31
C PRO A 448 -16.85 -16.81 1.46
N PRO A 449 -17.26 -15.63 0.96
CA PRO A 449 -16.58 -14.36 1.24
C PRO A 449 -16.48 -14.12 2.75
N VAL A 450 -15.39 -13.49 3.15
CA VAL A 450 -15.17 -13.14 4.55
C VAL A 450 -15.98 -11.90 4.89
N VAL A 451 -16.82 -12.01 5.92
CA VAL A 451 -17.55 -10.88 6.46
C VAL A 451 -16.69 -10.21 7.55
N ALA A 452 -16.51 -8.91 7.42
CA ALA A 452 -15.85 -8.07 8.41
C ALA A 452 -16.84 -7.06 8.98
N LYS A 453 -16.72 -6.76 10.28
CA LYS A 453 -17.53 -5.75 10.98
C LYS A 453 -16.60 -4.85 11.79
N GLU A 454 -16.95 -3.57 11.83
CA GLU A 454 -16.24 -2.55 12.60
C GLU A 454 -17.23 -1.70 13.37
N TYR A 455 -16.85 -1.35 14.60
CA TYR A 455 -17.45 -0.30 15.41
C TYR A 455 -16.34 0.63 15.90
N GLU A 456 -16.58 1.92 15.81
CA GLU A 456 -15.62 2.92 16.24
C GLU A 456 -16.34 4.12 16.87
N ILE A 457 -15.71 4.68 17.91
CA ILE A 457 -16.14 5.91 18.55
C ILE A 457 -14.89 6.72 18.91
N GLY A 458 -14.96 8.04 18.74
CA GLY A 458 -13.82 8.88 19.05
C GLY A 458 -14.13 10.36 19.11
N ALA A 459 -13.07 11.12 19.37
CA ALA A 459 -13.07 12.57 19.42
C ALA A 459 -11.86 13.11 18.65
N HIS A 460 -12.08 14.21 17.96
CA HIS A 460 -11.07 15.02 17.30
C HIS A 460 -11.10 16.42 17.90
N TYR A 461 -9.95 16.91 18.33
CA TYR A 461 -9.82 18.22 18.96
C TYR A 461 -8.74 19.05 18.25
N GLU A 462 -9.10 20.22 17.76
CA GLU A 462 -8.17 21.19 17.19
C GLU A 462 -7.65 22.10 18.31
N LEU A 463 -6.42 21.85 18.75
CA LEU A 463 -5.75 22.61 19.82
C LEU A 463 -5.51 24.07 19.42
N THR A 464 -5.00 24.25 18.22
CA THR A 464 -4.82 25.52 17.51
C THR A 464 -5.02 25.26 16.02
N PRO A 465 -5.24 26.26 15.16
CA PRO A 465 -5.36 26.05 13.72
C PRO A 465 -4.23 25.23 13.16
N GLY A 466 -4.57 24.04 12.63
CA GLY A 466 -3.62 23.09 12.05
C GLY A 466 -2.86 22.20 13.04
N LEU A 467 -3.17 22.23 14.35
CA LEU A 467 -2.63 21.33 15.36
C LEU A 467 -3.74 20.48 15.97
N ASN A 468 -3.75 19.18 15.68
CA ASN A 468 -4.87 18.29 15.91
C ASN A 468 -4.54 17.13 16.84
N VAL A 469 -5.50 16.75 17.66
CA VAL A 469 -5.50 15.52 18.46
C VAL A 469 -6.72 14.69 18.09
N THR A 470 -6.52 13.41 17.81
CA THR A 470 -7.62 12.46 17.60
C THR A 470 -7.43 11.27 18.53
N ALA A 471 -8.48 10.90 19.25
CA ALA A 471 -8.52 9.68 20.06
C ALA A 471 -9.72 8.84 19.63
N ALA A 472 -9.52 7.54 19.42
CA ALA A 472 -10.57 6.63 18.98
C ALA A 472 -10.47 5.28 19.68
N GLY A 473 -11.62 4.69 20.02
CA GLY A 473 -11.78 3.29 20.39
C GLY A 473 -12.39 2.52 19.23
N PHE A 474 -11.84 1.37 18.92
CA PHE A 474 -12.31 0.52 17.82
C PHE A 474 -12.48 -0.95 18.22
N ASP A 475 -13.37 -1.64 17.51
CA ASP A 475 -13.61 -3.08 17.59
C ASP A 475 -13.84 -3.60 16.17
N VAL A 476 -12.90 -4.39 15.65
CA VAL A 476 -12.96 -4.98 14.32
C VAL A 476 -12.98 -6.49 14.42
N THR A 477 -13.98 -7.13 13.83
CA THR A 477 -14.13 -8.60 13.81
C THR A 477 -14.18 -9.09 12.37
N LYS A 478 -13.41 -10.15 12.08
CA LYS A 478 -13.39 -10.87 10.80
C LYS A 478 -13.52 -12.36 10.98
N LEU A 479 -14.22 -13.04 10.07
CA LEU A 479 -14.18 -14.49 9.98
C LEU A 479 -12.76 -14.96 9.62
N SER A 480 -12.30 -16.04 10.26
CA SER A 480 -10.97 -16.62 10.07
C SER A 480 -11.09 -17.99 9.40
N ASN A 481 -10.34 -18.18 8.32
CA ASN A 481 -10.23 -19.47 7.64
C ASN A 481 -9.01 -20.23 8.16
N GLY A 482 -9.11 -21.54 8.22
CA GLY A 482 -8.03 -22.41 8.66
C GLY A 482 -8.21 -23.87 8.27
N LEU A 483 -7.13 -24.64 8.35
CA LEU A 483 -7.14 -26.08 8.15
C LEU A 483 -7.53 -26.77 9.46
N ARG A 484 -8.63 -27.49 9.45
CA ARG A 484 -9.14 -28.28 10.59
C ARG A 484 -8.29 -29.54 10.81
N PRO A 485 -8.35 -30.17 12.00
CA PRO A 485 -7.64 -31.43 12.28
C PRO A 485 -8.02 -32.59 11.34
N ASP A 486 -9.25 -32.58 10.78
CA ASP A 486 -9.70 -33.54 9.78
C ASP A 486 -9.16 -33.24 8.36
N GLY A 487 -8.28 -32.26 8.20
CA GLY A 487 -7.69 -31.88 6.92
C GLY A 487 -8.60 -31.04 6.02
N ILE A 488 -9.79 -30.63 6.47
CA ILE A 488 -10.70 -29.76 5.71
C ILE A 488 -10.36 -28.28 5.98
N PHE A 489 -10.19 -27.49 4.93
CA PHE A 489 -10.05 -26.05 5.03
C PHE A 489 -11.43 -25.38 5.07
N ALA A 490 -11.72 -24.64 6.13
CA ALA A 490 -13.04 -24.07 6.38
C ALA A 490 -12.93 -22.74 7.15
N ILE A 491 -14.06 -22.07 7.35
CA ILE A 491 -14.19 -21.00 8.35
C ILE A 491 -14.13 -21.70 9.73
N VAL A 492 -13.13 -21.36 10.55
CA VAL A 492 -12.80 -22.05 11.80
C VAL A 492 -12.96 -21.18 13.03
N GLY A 493 -13.37 -19.93 12.86
CA GLY A 493 -13.59 -18.99 13.95
C GLY A 493 -13.54 -17.55 13.49
N GLU A 494 -13.20 -16.67 14.43
CA GLU A 494 -13.14 -15.23 14.24
C GLU A 494 -11.82 -14.65 14.76
N ALA A 495 -11.31 -13.62 14.07
CA ALA A 495 -10.27 -12.73 14.54
C ALA A 495 -10.93 -11.42 14.99
N ASN A 496 -10.76 -11.06 16.27
CA ASN A 496 -11.26 -9.82 16.85
C ASN A 496 -10.09 -8.95 17.32
N HIS A 497 -10.03 -7.71 16.83
CA HIS A 497 -9.04 -6.71 17.22
C HIS A 497 -9.76 -5.52 17.84
N ARG A 498 -9.64 -5.37 19.15
CA ARG A 498 -10.22 -4.25 19.91
C ARG A 498 -9.10 -3.39 20.48
N GLY A 499 -9.19 -2.06 20.36
CA GLY A 499 -8.12 -1.19 20.82
C GLY A 499 -8.48 0.28 20.91
N LEU A 500 -7.44 1.03 21.25
CA LEU A 500 -7.43 2.50 21.32
C LEU A 500 -6.35 3.03 20.39
N GLU A 501 -6.63 4.13 19.73
CA GLU A 501 -5.72 4.90 18.89
C GLU A 501 -5.64 6.33 19.38
N LEU A 502 -4.42 6.89 19.37
CA LEU A 502 -4.16 8.29 19.64
C LEU A 502 -3.31 8.86 18.49
N SER A 503 -3.70 10.01 18.00
CA SER A 503 -3.00 10.77 16.96
C SER A 503 -2.85 12.20 17.43
N PHE A 504 -1.64 12.74 17.32
CA PHE A 504 -1.32 14.16 17.48
C PHE A 504 -0.53 14.59 16.25
N SER A 505 -0.97 15.61 15.55
CA SER A 505 -0.32 16.04 14.30
C SER A 505 -0.51 17.53 14.04
N GLY A 506 0.51 18.14 13.48
CA GLY A 506 0.46 19.50 12.99
C GLY A 506 1.67 20.34 13.37
N GLN A 507 1.53 21.64 13.18
CA GLN A 507 2.56 22.62 13.42
C GLN A 507 2.50 23.15 14.86
N VAL A 508 3.52 22.84 15.67
CA VAL A 508 3.63 23.26 17.08
C VAL A 508 4.32 24.61 17.24
N SER A 509 5.05 25.06 16.20
CA SER A 509 5.61 26.39 16.08
C SER A 509 5.80 26.74 14.60
N PRO A 510 6.07 28.00 14.22
CA PRO A 510 6.30 28.39 12.82
C PRO A 510 7.43 27.58 12.12
N THR A 511 8.32 26.99 12.89
CA THR A 511 9.46 26.22 12.37
C THR A 511 9.37 24.73 12.65
N THR A 512 8.41 24.25 13.45
CA THR A 512 8.39 22.85 13.92
C THR A 512 7.05 22.20 13.65
N SER A 513 7.06 21.08 12.94
CA SER A 513 5.92 20.19 12.75
C SER A 513 6.16 18.85 13.43
N LEU A 514 5.11 18.27 13.98
CA LEU A 514 5.15 17.06 14.79
C LEU A 514 4.03 16.10 14.38
N VAL A 515 4.36 14.80 14.35
CA VAL A 515 3.37 13.71 14.20
C VAL A 515 3.68 12.65 15.23
N LEU A 516 2.76 12.46 16.18
CA LEU A 516 2.84 11.42 17.21
C LEU A 516 1.63 10.49 17.06
N GLY A 517 1.86 9.19 17.10
CA GLY A 517 0.80 8.20 17.04
C GLY A 517 1.04 7.06 18.00
N ALA A 518 -0.02 6.56 18.61
CA ALA A 518 0.00 5.37 19.44
C ALA A 518 -1.24 4.52 19.19
N MET A 519 -1.06 3.21 19.12
CA MET A 519 -2.14 2.23 19.09
C MET A 519 -1.86 1.15 20.13
N ILE A 520 -2.87 0.84 20.93
CA ILE A 520 -2.86 -0.27 21.88
C ILE A 520 -4.08 -1.13 21.58
N MET A 521 -3.87 -2.42 21.28
CA MET A 521 -4.98 -3.33 20.98
C MET A 521 -4.80 -4.71 21.61
N LYS A 522 -5.91 -5.44 21.70
CA LYS A 522 -5.98 -6.83 22.14
C LYS A 522 -6.44 -7.70 20.97
N PRO A 523 -5.51 -8.15 20.10
CA PRO A 523 -5.87 -9.05 19.01
C PRO A 523 -6.14 -10.44 19.56
N ARG A 524 -7.26 -11.06 19.18
CA ARG A 524 -7.69 -12.38 19.63
C ARG A 524 -8.25 -13.22 18.50
N LEU A 525 -7.95 -14.51 18.57
CA LEU A 525 -8.59 -15.54 17.79
C LEU A 525 -9.56 -16.33 18.69
N SER A 526 -10.68 -16.75 18.15
CA SER A 526 -11.68 -17.62 18.79
C SER A 526 -12.20 -18.66 17.80
N GLY A 527 -12.82 -19.72 18.29
CA GLY A 527 -13.43 -20.78 17.51
C GLY A 527 -12.72 -22.13 17.62
N GLN A 528 -13.18 -23.10 16.85
CA GLN A 528 -12.85 -24.51 17.01
C GLN A 528 -11.34 -24.82 17.10
N LEU A 529 -10.49 -24.19 16.26
CA LEU A 529 -9.04 -24.46 16.28
C LEU A 529 -8.36 -23.93 17.56
N VAL A 530 -8.89 -22.85 18.13
CA VAL A 530 -8.41 -22.30 19.40
C VAL A 530 -8.87 -23.17 20.57
N ASP A 531 -10.12 -23.59 20.54
CA ASP A 531 -10.73 -24.41 21.61
C ASP A 531 -10.08 -25.80 21.70
N THR A 532 -9.64 -26.35 20.57
CA THR A 532 -8.88 -27.62 20.50
C THR A 532 -7.38 -27.45 20.78
N GLY A 533 -6.88 -26.22 20.93
CA GLY A 533 -5.45 -25.95 21.13
C GLY A 533 -4.58 -26.11 19.87
N ALA A 534 -5.17 -26.33 18.70
CA ALA A 534 -4.45 -26.43 17.43
C ALA A 534 -3.84 -25.09 17.00
N VAL A 535 -4.47 -23.98 17.41
CA VAL A 535 -4.03 -22.60 17.19
C VAL A 535 -4.10 -21.85 18.52
N GLY A 536 -3.13 -20.98 18.75
CA GLY A 536 -3.13 -20.10 19.92
C GLY A 536 -4.18 -18.99 19.83
N ARG A 537 -4.44 -18.33 20.96
CA ARG A 537 -5.48 -17.28 21.07
C ARG A 537 -5.09 -15.94 20.46
N LYS A 538 -3.85 -15.76 20.03
CA LYS A 538 -3.36 -14.52 19.42
C LYS A 538 -2.95 -14.77 17.98
N PRO A 539 -3.35 -13.90 17.04
CA PRO A 539 -2.89 -14.01 15.66
C PRO A 539 -1.36 -13.79 15.58
N ALA A 540 -0.68 -14.63 14.79
CA ALA A 540 0.75 -14.48 14.55
C ALA A 540 1.04 -13.19 13.79
N ALA A 541 2.24 -12.64 13.96
CA ALA A 541 2.74 -11.42 13.33
C ALA A 541 2.06 -10.10 13.75
N ILE A 542 1.02 -10.12 14.57
CA ILE A 542 0.27 -8.94 14.98
C ILE A 542 0.80 -8.40 16.32
N SER A 543 1.24 -7.12 16.31
CA SER A 543 1.68 -6.42 17.52
C SER A 543 0.49 -5.85 18.28
N SER A 544 0.49 -6.00 19.60
CA SER A 544 -0.52 -5.38 20.48
C SER A 544 -0.29 -3.88 20.73
N THR A 545 0.89 -3.37 20.43
CA THR A 545 1.24 -1.95 20.58
C THR A 545 2.08 -1.48 19.41
N VAL A 546 1.72 -0.33 18.85
CA VAL A 546 2.47 0.35 17.80
C VAL A 546 2.56 1.83 18.16
N GLY A 547 3.70 2.44 17.92
CA GLY A 547 3.90 3.87 18.18
C GLY A 547 4.81 4.51 17.16
N ILE A 548 4.55 5.77 16.86
CA ILE A 548 5.42 6.61 16.04
C ILE A 548 5.61 7.98 16.69
N ALA A 549 6.79 8.55 16.47
CA ALA A 549 7.06 9.95 16.73
C ALA A 549 7.91 10.49 15.57
N SER A 550 7.46 11.55 14.94
CA SER A 550 8.18 12.19 13.84
C SER A 550 8.16 13.69 14.04
N ILE A 551 9.30 14.32 13.84
CA ILE A 551 9.50 15.77 13.94
C ILE A 551 10.19 16.27 12.67
N ASP A 552 9.81 17.45 12.21
CA ASP A 552 10.51 18.24 11.19
C ASP A 552 10.72 19.66 11.74
N HIS A 553 11.96 20.13 11.74
CA HIS A 553 12.33 21.43 12.30
C HIS A 553 13.17 22.25 11.33
N LYS A 554 12.66 23.41 10.93
CA LYS A 554 13.39 24.41 10.13
C LYS A 554 14.33 25.20 11.03
N LEU A 555 15.61 25.31 10.65
CA LEU A 555 16.62 26.05 11.42
C LEU A 555 16.51 27.54 11.14
N SER A 556 16.02 28.33 12.09
CA SER A 556 15.87 29.79 11.93
C SER A 556 17.21 30.51 11.77
N TRP A 557 18.30 29.97 12.35
CA TRP A 557 19.66 30.49 12.28
C TRP A 557 20.45 30.05 11.04
N ALA A 558 19.95 29.06 10.28
CA ALA A 558 20.52 28.54 9.05
C ALA A 558 19.44 28.44 7.97
N PRO A 559 19.11 29.52 7.26
CA PRO A 559 18.08 29.55 6.25
C PRO A 559 18.26 28.44 5.19
N GLY A 560 17.16 27.83 4.78
CA GLY A 560 17.15 26.70 3.83
C GLY A 560 17.36 25.32 4.47
N TRP A 561 17.86 25.24 5.71
CA TRP A 561 18.04 23.97 6.42
C TRP A 561 16.81 23.56 7.21
N SER A 562 16.45 22.27 7.11
CA SER A 562 15.55 21.61 8.04
C SER A 562 16.11 20.25 8.47
N LEU A 563 15.85 19.88 9.72
CA LEU A 563 16.23 18.60 10.31
C LEU A 563 14.98 17.80 10.64
N ASP A 564 15.03 16.50 10.42
CA ASP A 564 13.94 15.59 10.76
C ASP A 564 14.44 14.37 11.55
N SER A 565 13.57 13.86 12.39
CA SER A 565 13.81 12.62 13.11
C SER A 565 12.51 11.81 13.19
N ARG A 566 12.66 10.48 13.19
CA ARG A 566 11.54 9.55 13.32
C ARG A 566 11.90 8.38 14.22
N ALA A 567 11.02 8.09 15.17
CA ALA A 567 11.05 6.89 15.99
C ALA A 567 9.82 6.03 15.66
N ASN A 568 10.02 4.73 15.41
CA ASN A 568 8.96 3.76 15.22
C ASN A 568 9.09 2.69 16.29
N TRP A 569 8.01 2.43 17.01
CA TRP A 569 7.91 1.39 18.02
C TRP A 569 6.97 0.28 17.58
N GLN A 570 7.38 -0.98 17.78
CA GLN A 570 6.49 -2.14 17.70
C GLN A 570 6.67 -3.00 18.93
N GLY A 571 5.56 -3.35 19.59
CA GLY A 571 5.54 -4.23 20.74
C GLY A 571 5.79 -5.69 20.38
N ARG A 572 5.79 -6.54 21.43
CA ARG A 572 5.88 -8.00 21.28
C ARG A 572 4.76 -8.55 20.41
N ARG A 573 5.08 -9.60 19.65
CA ARG A 573 4.13 -10.33 18.78
C ARG A 573 4.44 -11.81 18.74
N GLU A 574 3.42 -12.63 18.54
CA GLU A 574 3.60 -14.08 18.36
C GLU A 574 4.28 -14.36 17.00
N ALA A 575 5.24 -15.26 16.99
CA ALA A 575 6.00 -15.62 15.79
C ALA A 575 5.41 -16.82 15.05
N ASN A 576 4.57 -17.62 15.70
CA ASN A 576 3.90 -18.77 15.10
C ASN A 576 2.43 -18.86 15.51
N VAL A 577 1.66 -19.64 14.78
CA VAL A 577 0.22 -19.79 14.98
C VAL A 577 -0.13 -20.51 16.29
N ALA A 578 0.77 -21.32 16.85
CA ALA A 578 0.55 -22.04 18.11
C ALA A 578 0.81 -21.15 19.36
N ASN A 579 1.32 -19.93 19.18
CA ASN A 579 1.75 -18.99 20.23
C ASN A 579 2.81 -19.57 21.19
N THR A 580 3.67 -20.45 20.68
CA THR A 580 4.79 -21.04 21.43
C THR A 580 6.12 -20.31 21.21
N LEU A 581 6.16 -19.37 20.29
CA LEU A 581 7.32 -18.57 19.92
C LEU A 581 6.91 -17.11 19.74
N ASP A 582 7.72 -16.19 20.26
CA ASP A 582 7.48 -14.76 20.14
C ASP A 582 8.68 -13.96 19.64
N ILE A 583 8.42 -12.77 19.12
CA ILE A 583 9.40 -11.74 18.81
C ILE A 583 9.25 -10.60 19.79
N LYS A 584 10.36 -10.22 20.43
CA LYS A 584 10.40 -9.08 21.36
C LYS A 584 10.08 -7.77 20.65
N GLY A 585 9.51 -6.83 21.41
CA GLY A 585 9.30 -5.47 20.92
C GLY A 585 10.61 -4.76 20.60
N TYR A 586 10.55 -3.78 19.71
CA TYR A 586 11.72 -3.00 19.28
C TYR A 586 11.35 -1.57 18.91
N ALA A 587 12.35 -0.70 18.90
CA ALA A 587 12.29 0.64 18.35
C ALA A 587 13.31 0.82 17.23
N LEU A 588 12.96 1.59 16.21
CA LEU A 588 13.85 2.02 15.16
C LEU A 588 13.88 3.56 15.15
N LEU A 589 15.07 4.15 15.27
CA LEU A 589 15.28 5.59 15.20
C LEU A 589 15.95 5.95 13.89
N SER A 590 15.47 7.00 13.24
CA SER A 590 16.02 7.56 12.01
C SER A 590 16.16 9.06 12.15
N ALA A 591 17.15 9.64 11.48
CA ALA A 591 17.35 11.09 11.43
C ALA A 591 17.79 11.51 10.04
N GLY A 592 17.51 12.76 9.70
CA GLY A 592 17.88 13.31 8.41
C GLY A 592 17.81 14.82 8.36
N GLY A 593 18.06 15.38 7.19
CA GLY A 593 17.94 16.80 6.96
C GLY A 593 17.78 17.12 5.48
N ARG A 594 17.31 18.33 5.25
CA ARG A 594 17.11 18.92 3.93
C ARG A 594 17.81 20.26 3.88
N TYR A 595 18.39 20.58 2.72
CA TYR A 595 18.93 21.90 2.43
C TYR A 595 18.36 22.38 1.10
N SER A 596 17.52 23.39 1.16
CA SER A 596 16.92 24.06 0.00
C SER A 596 17.74 25.32 -0.30
N PHE A 597 18.19 25.46 -1.54
CA PHE A 597 19.00 26.61 -1.99
C PHE A 597 18.79 26.86 -3.48
N ASP A 598 19.04 28.07 -3.89
CA ASP A 598 19.05 28.44 -5.31
C ASP A 598 20.47 28.46 -5.84
N TRP A 599 20.66 27.87 -7.02
CA TRP A 599 21.93 27.87 -7.72
C TRP A 599 21.72 28.18 -9.21
N THR A 600 22.30 29.23 -9.69
CA THR A 600 22.15 29.70 -11.09
C THR A 600 20.70 29.90 -11.52
N GLY A 601 19.83 30.38 -10.61
CA GLY A 601 18.41 30.59 -10.88
C GLY A 601 17.55 29.32 -10.93
N ARG A 602 18.05 28.21 -10.39
CA ARG A 602 17.34 26.96 -10.26
C ARG A 602 17.22 26.57 -8.81
N SER A 603 16.05 26.12 -8.41
CA SER A 603 15.85 25.57 -7.07
C SER A 603 16.53 24.21 -6.92
N MET A 604 17.21 24.04 -5.82
CA MET A 604 17.93 22.83 -5.46
C MET A 604 17.46 22.34 -4.10
N LEU A 605 17.28 21.03 -3.97
CA LEU A 605 16.98 20.37 -2.70
C LEU A 605 17.97 19.21 -2.48
N LEU A 606 18.88 19.38 -1.53
CA LEU A 606 19.72 18.29 -1.03
C LEU A 606 19.00 17.60 0.14
N ARG A 607 18.82 16.29 0.05
CA ARG A 607 18.22 15.45 1.09
C ARG A 607 19.22 14.41 1.57
N PHE A 608 19.40 14.26 2.87
CA PHE A 608 20.14 13.15 3.47
C PHE A 608 19.33 12.54 4.61
N ALA A 609 19.45 11.24 4.81
CA ALA A 609 18.78 10.52 5.90
C ALA A 609 19.57 9.27 6.28
N VAL A 610 19.56 8.95 7.57
CA VAL A 610 20.08 7.71 8.12
C VAL A 610 18.93 7.03 8.84
N SER A 611 18.60 5.82 8.39
CA SER A 611 17.56 5.00 8.99
C SER A 611 18.16 3.95 9.91
N ASN A 612 17.43 3.63 11.00
CA ASN A 612 17.82 2.62 11.98
C ASN A 612 19.22 2.87 12.58
N LEU A 613 19.40 4.03 13.22
CA LEU A 613 20.67 4.51 13.77
C LEU A 613 21.39 3.49 14.70
N PHE A 614 20.63 2.64 15.40
CA PHE A 614 21.18 1.66 16.35
C PHE A 614 21.36 0.26 15.77
N THR A 615 21.29 0.11 14.46
CA THR A 615 21.48 -1.17 13.75
C THR A 615 20.61 -2.31 14.30
N ASN A 616 19.40 -1.99 14.81
CA ASN A 616 18.50 -3.01 15.31
C ASN A 616 17.89 -3.81 14.13
N ARG A 617 18.06 -5.13 14.12
CA ARG A 617 17.57 -6.02 13.06
C ARG A 617 16.52 -6.99 13.60
N PRO A 618 15.31 -6.52 13.93
CA PRO A 618 14.26 -7.41 14.39
C PRO A 618 13.86 -8.41 13.30
N PHE A 619 13.38 -9.58 13.74
CA PHE A 619 12.73 -10.51 12.83
C PHE A 619 11.37 -9.97 12.40
N ILE A 620 11.05 -10.23 11.14
CA ILE A 620 9.75 -9.98 10.54
C ILE A 620 9.11 -11.35 10.31
N VAL A 621 7.88 -11.54 10.79
CA VAL A 621 7.09 -12.73 10.47
C VAL A 621 6.36 -12.50 9.16
N VAL A 622 6.52 -13.44 8.23
CA VAL A 622 5.80 -13.47 6.94
C VAL A 622 4.71 -14.53 7.02
N PRO A 623 3.62 -14.42 6.25
CA PRO A 623 2.59 -15.45 6.19
C PRO A 623 3.19 -16.85 5.96
N GLY A 624 2.62 -17.86 6.62
CA GLY A 624 3.11 -19.24 6.55
C GLY A 624 4.18 -19.59 7.61
N GLY A 625 4.44 -18.71 8.61
CA GLY A 625 5.42 -18.98 9.67
C GLY A 625 6.87 -18.83 9.21
N LEU A 626 7.08 -18.03 8.18
CA LEU A 626 8.39 -17.72 7.63
C LEU A 626 8.95 -16.44 8.26
N PHE A 627 10.27 -16.26 8.14
CA PHE A 627 10.98 -15.16 8.79
C PHE A 627 11.75 -14.32 7.77
N GLY A 628 11.72 -13.02 7.95
CA GLY A 628 12.63 -12.07 7.35
C GLY A 628 13.41 -11.33 8.45
N GLN A 629 14.38 -10.53 8.06
CA GLN A 629 15.07 -9.61 8.94
C GLN A 629 14.88 -8.18 8.44
N SER A 630 14.65 -7.26 9.37
CA SER A 630 14.64 -5.83 9.04
C SER A 630 16.03 -5.37 8.58
N ALA A 631 16.02 -4.30 7.83
CA ALA A 631 17.23 -3.58 7.43
C ALA A 631 18.07 -3.19 8.66
N GLY A 632 19.39 -3.29 8.56
CA GLY A 632 20.31 -2.62 9.47
C GLY A 632 20.30 -1.10 9.24
N THR A 633 21.33 -0.42 9.72
CA THR A 633 21.52 1.01 9.43
C THR A 633 21.70 1.21 7.92
N THR A 634 20.94 2.14 7.36
CA THR A 634 21.04 2.54 5.95
C THR A 634 21.12 4.05 5.83
N ALA A 635 21.81 4.53 4.80
CA ALA A 635 21.92 5.94 4.50
C ALA A 635 21.38 6.25 3.10
N ARG A 636 20.78 7.43 2.95
CA ARG A 636 20.28 7.99 1.69
C ARG A 636 20.84 9.36 1.49
N ILE A 637 21.16 9.69 0.25
CA ILE A 637 21.49 11.04 -0.17
C ILE A 637 20.91 11.27 -1.55
N SER A 638 20.26 12.41 -1.76
CA SER A 638 19.75 12.79 -3.08
C SER A 638 19.84 14.28 -3.30
N LEU A 639 20.00 14.66 -4.57
CA LEU A 639 19.91 16.02 -5.05
C LEU A 639 18.78 16.11 -6.05
N ARG A 640 17.84 17.00 -5.77
CA ARG A 640 16.79 17.40 -6.70
C ARG A 640 17.13 18.74 -7.30
N ILE A 641 16.97 18.87 -8.59
CA ILE A 641 17.19 20.08 -9.36
C ILE A 641 15.89 20.44 -10.06
N GLY A 642 15.33 21.61 -9.78
CA GLY A 642 14.28 22.23 -10.57
C GLY A 642 14.86 22.69 -11.91
N LEU A 643 14.28 22.22 -13.01
CA LEU A 643 14.71 22.59 -14.35
C LEU A 643 13.93 23.78 -14.87
N ILE A 644 12.63 23.85 -14.56
CA ILE A 644 11.69 24.89 -14.98
C ILE A 644 10.59 24.99 -13.93
N GLY A 645 10.23 26.21 -13.50
CA GLY A 645 9.00 26.46 -12.75
C GLY A 645 8.99 25.99 -11.29
N ASP A 646 10.13 25.99 -10.63
CA ASP A 646 10.23 25.79 -9.17
C ASP A 646 10.23 27.13 -8.42
#